data_a083608135f4c7e101e001ffebac9b56
#
_entry.id   a083608135f4c7e101e001ffebac9b56
#
_cell.length_a   1.000
_cell.length_b   1.000
_cell.length_c   1.000
_cell.angle_alpha   90.00
_cell.angle_beta   90.00
_cell.angle_gamma   90.00
#
_symmetry.space_group_name_H-M   'P 1'
#
loop_
_entity.id
_entity.type
_entity.pdbx_description
1 polymer ?
#
loop_
_entity_poly.entity_id
_entity_poly.type
_entity_poly.pdbx_seq_one_letter_code
_entity_poly.pdbx_strand_id
1 'polypeptide(L)'
;MGRVCRSGTSRRWSSGAWVALAAVLLGAVAGAASAALHAADVRRGPLPGLADRYARVTVELEVTDDPRLTRPRVRGSQRTPAAVVFHADAVRVTAPDGAVTAVRTPALVLVRQGGGDEDAPSPPGGRGGEVKGAGSRVGASASASAGTEPGAEAGAEVGPDSTGDTGDTVGTGGEGPDGEESGGEESGAGRSAGERHRQGGRSGAAAAVRSEAWRGLLPSTRIRVVARAVPPLMPDDQVAAVLRVDADAPPVKVGGPSVLQRVAGHVRAGLREATDGLRPDARALLPGLVVGDTSRVPPDLDGAFRATDLTHLLAVSGSNLTIVLALLIGPPHLATRAERRGLAPRLRLSLRGTAVIGGVLALAFVVVCRPDPSVLRAAACGLITLLAIGTGRRRSLLPALAAAVLLLVLYDPWLARRYGFLLSVLATGALLLLAPRWSAALQRRRVPPRLAEVVAAAAAAQAVCAPVIVLLAARVGLVAVPCNLLAELAVGPATVLGFAALVTAPFVLPVAKVLAWCAGWPAEWIAGVARTGAALPGAEIGWPGGWEGALALAVVTVALVPVGRRVVRRPWLCVLCAFAVLLAVCRPAPITRVITGWPPPGWRAVVCDVGQGDGLVLAAGDGTALVVDTGPEPRAIDRCLTELGIHRIPLLVLTHFHADHVDGLPGALRGRSVGAIETTTLQDPPGQAWFVRETAARARIPLVRAVPGERRRLGPLSWEVLWPPATAFAPVLDGPNDASVTLLVRTGGLTLLLLGDLEPPAQQALLAAHPELAGVDVLKVAHHGSAHQDPPLMHRLSPRLALISCGADNPYGHPAPRTIAALRAQGARVLRTDTDGAIAILGTPDRLAATMTGPTAATMTGSMTGRRTAARLPGDGGGGRGRRRRHGRRIRSRTPAGRGGGSRSAAHGRQMASGRLWRSAQGTCLYIRMMFFAVSESMNARNFAVSEPSSGRPYV
;
A
#
# COMPACT_ATOMS: atom_id res chain seq x y z
N MET A 1 -34.14 39.54 60.54
CA MET A 1 -33.39 40.37 59.56
C MET A 1 -32.04 39.74 59.31
N GLY A 2 -31.96 38.91 58.29
CA GLY A 2 -30.78 38.13 57.90
C GLY A 2 -29.95 38.89 56.93
N ARG A 3 -28.69 39.07 57.21
CA ARG A 3 -27.69 39.58 56.22
C ARG A 3 -27.20 38.40 55.35
N VAL A 4 -27.58 38.44 54.08
CA VAL A 4 -27.03 37.57 53.07
C VAL A 4 -25.66 38.12 52.66
N CYS A 5 -24.55 37.50 53.09
CA CYS A 5 -23.23 37.75 52.57
C CYS A 5 -23.09 37.12 51.20
N ARG A 6 -23.12 37.93 50.15
CA ARG A 6 -22.65 37.52 48.80
C ARG A 6 -21.14 37.48 48.80
N SER A 7 -20.53 36.29 48.89
CA SER A 7 -19.12 36.08 48.64
C SER A 7 -18.90 35.94 47.10
N GLY A 8 -18.68 37.09 46.47
CA GLY A 8 -18.18 37.13 45.09
C GLY A 8 -16.70 36.73 45.07
N THR A 9 -16.40 35.46 44.86
CA THR A 9 -15.01 35.03 44.59
C THR A 9 -14.69 35.36 43.13
N SER A 10 -14.21 36.58 42.90
CA SER A 10 -13.47 36.90 41.68
C SER A 10 -12.13 36.13 41.71
N ARG A 11 -12.04 35.00 40.98
CA ARG A 11 -10.74 34.33 40.74
C ARG A 11 -9.84 35.31 40.00
N ARG A 12 -9.02 36.07 40.71
CA ARG A 12 -7.89 36.78 40.13
C ARG A 12 -6.90 35.74 39.60
N TRP A 13 -6.75 35.66 38.30
CA TRP A 13 -5.72 34.85 37.65
C TRP A 13 -4.35 35.35 38.19
N SER A 14 -3.50 34.42 38.68
CA SER A 14 -2.16 34.76 39.08
C SER A 14 -1.37 35.33 37.91
N SER A 15 -0.41 36.22 38.16
CA SER A 15 0.45 36.79 37.14
C SER A 15 1.13 35.75 36.25
N GLY A 16 1.43 34.58 36.85
CA GLY A 16 1.93 33.41 36.06
C GLY A 16 0.95 32.87 35.06
N ALA A 17 -0.35 32.90 35.31
CA ALA A 17 -1.36 32.42 34.36
C ALA A 17 -1.49 33.36 33.13
N TRP A 18 -1.35 34.68 33.33
CA TRP A 18 -1.33 35.62 32.22
C TRP A 18 -0.08 35.50 31.35
N VAL A 19 1.09 35.26 31.96
CA VAL A 19 2.36 35.03 31.24
C VAL A 19 2.26 33.72 30.44
N ALA A 20 1.70 32.67 31.01
CA ALA A 20 1.50 31.40 30.30
C ALA A 20 0.51 31.58 29.11
N LEU A 21 -0.58 32.30 29.30
CA LEU A 21 -1.56 32.58 28.25
C LEU A 21 -0.91 33.41 27.13
N ALA A 22 -0.17 34.45 27.48
CA ALA A 22 0.55 35.28 26.49
C ALA A 22 1.59 34.51 25.69
N ALA A 23 2.37 33.62 26.34
CA ALA A 23 3.33 32.76 25.66
C ALA A 23 2.66 31.80 24.67
N VAL A 24 1.52 31.33 25.03
CA VAL A 24 0.69 30.45 24.17
C VAL A 24 0.15 31.18 22.97
N LEU A 25 -0.47 32.33 23.19
CA LEU A 25 -1.00 33.17 22.10
C LEU A 25 0.11 33.59 21.13
N LEU A 26 1.28 33.99 21.65
CA LEU A 26 2.44 34.27 20.82
C LEU A 26 2.92 33.07 20.02
N GLY A 27 2.98 31.87 20.63
CA GLY A 27 3.31 30.63 19.94
C GLY A 27 2.30 30.29 18.86
N ALA A 28 1.00 30.49 19.11
CA ALA A 28 -0.06 30.25 18.13
C ALA A 28 0.01 31.23 16.95
N VAL A 29 0.25 32.52 17.21
CA VAL A 29 0.42 33.53 16.16
C VAL A 29 1.66 33.25 15.32
N ALA A 30 2.79 32.93 15.96
CA ALA A 30 4.03 32.60 15.26
C ALA A 30 3.87 31.32 14.40
N GLY A 31 3.17 30.31 14.92
CA GLY A 31 2.84 29.09 14.17
C GLY A 31 1.94 29.37 12.97
N ALA A 32 0.92 30.20 13.14
CA ALA A 32 0.03 30.60 12.05
C ALA A 32 0.76 31.40 10.96
N ALA A 33 1.63 32.32 11.36
CA ALA A 33 2.47 33.10 10.45
C ALA A 33 3.44 32.21 9.66
N SER A 34 4.13 31.27 10.34
CA SER A 34 4.99 30.28 9.69
C SER A 34 4.21 29.43 8.69
N ALA A 35 3.03 28.92 9.07
CA ALA A 35 2.18 28.13 8.19
C ALA A 35 1.73 28.91 6.95
N ALA A 36 1.38 30.19 7.12
CA ALA A 36 1.00 31.07 6.01
C ALA A 36 2.15 31.30 5.03
N LEU A 37 3.37 31.51 5.55
CA LEU A 37 4.57 31.69 4.72
C LEU A 37 4.88 30.43 3.91
N HIS A 38 4.89 29.25 4.52
CA HIS A 38 5.15 27.99 3.84
C HIS A 38 4.07 27.67 2.80
N ALA A 39 2.79 27.95 3.12
CA ALA A 39 1.70 27.78 2.15
C ALA A 39 1.82 28.75 0.96
N ALA A 40 2.36 29.95 1.20
CA ALA A 40 2.65 30.90 0.13
C ALA A 40 3.80 30.43 -0.76
N ASP A 41 4.85 29.81 -0.20
CA ASP A 41 5.99 29.28 -0.97
C ASP A 41 5.59 28.19 -1.95
N VAL A 42 4.66 27.30 -1.56
CA VAL A 42 4.10 26.24 -2.46
C VAL A 42 3.35 26.86 -3.66
N ARG A 43 2.74 28.03 -3.48
CA ARG A 43 1.93 28.71 -4.52
C ARG A 43 2.72 29.72 -5.36
N ARG A 44 3.97 30.00 -5.00
CA ARG A 44 4.82 30.97 -5.71
C ARG A 44 5.39 30.40 -6.99
N GLY A 45 5.59 31.28 -7.97
CA GLY A 45 6.23 30.97 -9.25
C GLY A 45 5.32 30.36 -10.29
N PRO A 46 5.86 30.01 -11.47
CA PRO A 46 5.08 29.56 -12.62
C PRO A 46 4.65 28.08 -12.52
N LEU A 47 5.29 27.30 -11.61
CA LEU A 47 5.17 25.85 -11.59
C LEU A 47 3.73 25.36 -11.32
N PRO A 48 2.94 25.94 -10.37
CA PRO A 48 1.55 25.52 -10.17
C PRO A 48 0.68 25.74 -11.42
N GLY A 49 0.77 26.93 -12.04
CA GLY A 49 0.00 27.25 -13.25
C GLY A 49 0.43 26.44 -14.49
N LEU A 50 1.69 26.00 -14.57
CA LEU A 50 2.17 25.09 -15.60
C LEU A 50 1.70 23.66 -15.34
N ALA A 51 1.59 23.26 -14.07
CA ALA A 51 1.04 21.96 -13.68
C ALA A 51 -0.45 21.84 -14.01
N ASP A 52 -1.26 22.88 -13.78
CA ASP A 52 -2.69 22.92 -14.14
C ASP A 52 -2.91 22.73 -15.66
N ARG A 53 -1.93 23.14 -16.46
CA ARG A 53 -1.93 23.02 -17.93
C ARG A 53 -1.25 21.74 -18.44
N TYR A 54 -0.75 20.88 -17.54
CA TYR A 54 0.01 19.66 -17.89
C TYR A 54 1.22 19.96 -18.81
N ALA A 55 1.84 21.12 -18.63
CA ALA A 55 2.88 21.62 -19.51
C ALA A 55 4.16 20.78 -19.42
N ARG A 56 4.84 20.62 -20.57
CA ARG A 56 6.20 20.06 -20.61
C ARG A 56 7.20 21.18 -20.30
N VAL A 57 8.02 20.97 -19.28
CA VAL A 57 8.93 22.00 -18.75
C VAL A 57 10.35 21.44 -18.62
N THR A 58 11.34 22.31 -18.75
CA THR A 58 12.72 21.98 -18.36
C THR A 58 12.98 22.60 -16.98
N VAL A 59 13.32 21.75 -15.99
CA VAL A 59 13.49 22.21 -14.61
C VAL A 59 14.89 21.85 -14.09
N GLU A 60 15.53 22.81 -13.45
CA GLU A 60 16.70 22.55 -12.60
C GLU A 60 16.22 22.33 -11.17
N LEU A 61 16.55 21.16 -10.62
CA LEU A 61 16.07 20.65 -9.34
C LEU A 61 17.24 20.47 -8.38
N GLU A 62 17.06 20.84 -7.14
CA GLU A 62 17.94 20.47 -6.03
C GLU A 62 17.26 19.34 -5.24
N VAL A 63 17.86 18.16 -5.24
CA VAL A 63 17.33 16.97 -4.54
C VAL A 63 17.31 17.21 -3.04
N THR A 64 16.18 16.99 -2.38
CA THR A 64 16.01 17.25 -0.94
C THR A 64 16.00 15.97 -0.10
N ASP A 65 15.55 14.84 -0.64
CA ASP A 65 15.55 13.55 0.04
C ASP A 65 16.17 12.41 -0.81
N ASP A 66 16.35 11.22 -0.21
CA ASP A 66 16.87 10.06 -0.93
C ASP A 66 15.81 9.50 -1.89
N PRO A 67 16.16 9.23 -3.17
CA PRO A 67 15.25 8.58 -4.11
C PRO A 67 14.83 7.19 -3.64
N ARG A 68 13.53 6.89 -3.75
CA ARG A 68 12.91 5.62 -3.32
C ARG A 68 12.16 4.99 -4.48
N LEU A 69 12.12 3.65 -4.49
CA LEU A 69 11.24 2.93 -5.42
C LEU A 69 9.82 2.91 -4.85
N THR A 70 8.86 3.27 -5.70
CA THR A 70 7.45 3.00 -5.40
C THR A 70 7.20 1.49 -5.46
N ARG A 71 6.18 1.02 -4.76
CA ARG A 71 5.76 -0.36 -4.93
C ARG A 71 5.06 -0.51 -6.28
N PRO A 72 5.29 -1.61 -7.01
CA PRO A 72 4.41 -1.98 -8.10
C PRO A 72 2.98 -2.05 -7.57
N ARG A 73 2.05 -1.46 -8.27
CA ARG A 73 0.62 -1.54 -7.93
C ARG A 73 -0.10 -2.21 -9.07
N VAL A 74 -0.93 -3.15 -8.73
CA VAL A 74 -1.91 -3.69 -9.66
C VAL A 74 -3.07 -2.70 -9.70
N ARG A 75 -3.42 -2.24 -10.88
CA ARG A 75 -4.57 -1.40 -11.13
C ARG A 75 -5.34 -2.05 -12.27
N GLY A 76 -6.37 -2.83 -11.89
CA GLY A 76 -7.07 -3.71 -12.80
C GLY A 76 -6.13 -4.69 -13.49
N SER A 77 -6.26 -4.80 -14.80
CA SER A 77 -5.45 -5.68 -15.65
C SER A 77 -3.96 -5.31 -15.73
N GLN A 78 -3.58 -4.08 -15.34
CA GLN A 78 -2.22 -3.58 -15.52
C GLN A 78 -1.44 -3.54 -14.21
N ARG A 79 -0.20 -3.99 -14.27
CA ARG A 79 0.79 -3.82 -13.21
C ARG A 79 1.62 -2.57 -13.49
N THR A 80 1.36 -1.48 -12.76
CA THR A 80 2.20 -0.29 -12.83
C THR A 80 3.61 -0.64 -12.33
N PRO A 81 4.66 -0.48 -13.15
CA PRO A 81 6.02 -0.78 -12.73
C PRO A 81 6.46 0.13 -11.58
N ALA A 82 7.47 -0.31 -10.81
CA ALA A 82 8.07 0.52 -9.79
C ALA A 82 8.68 1.78 -10.42
N ALA A 83 8.33 2.94 -9.92
CA ALA A 83 8.89 4.21 -10.32
C ALA A 83 9.86 4.72 -9.24
N VAL A 84 10.85 5.52 -9.63
CA VAL A 84 11.70 6.23 -8.66
C VAL A 84 11.00 7.52 -8.27
N VAL A 85 10.82 7.76 -6.96
CA VAL A 85 10.18 8.96 -6.42
C VAL A 85 11.09 9.64 -5.40
N PHE A 86 11.19 10.97 -5.47
CA PHE A 86 11.92 11.80 -4.50
C PHE A 86 11.40 13.24 -4.51
N HIS A 87 11.62 13.95 -3.40
CA HIS A 87 11.33 15.38 -3.31
C HIS A 87 12.53 16.19 -3.79
N ALA A 88 12.26 17.32 -4.41
CA ALA A 88 13.27 18.26 -4.85
C ALA A 88 12.71 19.70 -4.83
N ASP A 89 13.57 20.68 -4.61
CA ASP A 89 13.23 22.08 -4.81
C ASP A 89 13.53 22.46 -6.26
N ALA A 90 12.52 22.96 -6.99
CA ALA A 90 12.74 23.57 -8.29
C ALA A 90 13.49 24.90 -8.10
N VAL A 91 14.69 25.01 -8.69
CA VAL A 91 15.56 26.19 -8.58
C VAL A 91 15.38 27.10 -9.81
N ARG A 92 15.18 26.50 -10.97
CA ARG A 92 14.94 27.21 -12.25
C ARG A 92 13.93 26.43 -13.07
N VAL A 93 12.94 27.13 -13.58
CA VAL A 93 11.90 26.58 -14.45
C VAL A 93 11.96 27.29 -15.80
N THR A 94 12.11 26.52 -16.87
CA THR A 94 11.98 26.98 -18.25
C THR A 94 10.64 26.50 -18.78
N ALA A 95 9.73 27.44 -19.05
CA ALA A 95 8.41 27.16 -19.59
C ALA A 95 8.48 26.85 -21.10
N PRO A 96 7.40 26.30 -21.72
CA PRO A 96 7.38 25.96 -23.13
C PRO A 96 7.62 27.13 -24.09
N ASP A 97 7.29 28.34 -23.67
CA ASP A 97 7.51 29.60 -24.39
C ASP A 97 8.97 30.12 -24.31
N GLY A 98 9.86 29.37 -23.64
CA GLY A 98 11.25 29.74 -23.41
C GLY A 98 11.49 30.68 -22.22
N ALA A 99 10.43 31.13 -21.52
CA ALA A 99 10.58 31.98 -20.35
C ALA A 99 11.29 31.21 -19.23
N VAL A 100 12.38 31.81 -18.70
CA VAL A 100 13.19 31.24 -17.63
C VAL A 100 12.92 31.98 -16.34
N THR A 101 12.44 31.29 -15.32
CA THR A 101 12.15 31.87 -14.00
C THR A 101 12.99 31.19 -12.92
N ALA A 102 13.75 31.95 -12.14
CA ALA A 102 14.40 31.45 -10.93
C ALA A 102 13.37 31.38 -9.81
N VAL A 103 13.27 30.20 -9.16
CA VAL A 103 12.28 29.92 -8.13
C VAL A 103 12.91 29.11 -6.99
N ARG A 104 12.19 28.95 -5.90
CA ARG A 104 12.46 27.93 -4.89
C ARG A 104 11.13 27.32 -4.48
N THR A 105 10.72 26.30 -5.20
CA THR A 105 9.39 25.75 -5.09
C THR A 105 9.47 24.23 -4.92
N PRO A 106 8.89 23.65 -3.86
CA PRO A 106 8.95 22.21 -3.63
C PRO A 106 8.15 21.44 -4.68
N ALA A 107 8.74 20.39 -5.23
CA ALA A 107 8.16 19.52 -6.22
C ALA A 107 8.41 18.04 -5.87
N LEU A 108 7.49 17.16 -6.27
CA LEU A 108 7.67 15.72 -6.22
C LEU A 108 8.09 15.22 -7.61
N VAL A 109 9.21 14.53 -7.70
CA VAL A 109 9.71 13.96 -8.95
C VAL A 109 9.34 12.49 -9.02
N LEU A 110 8.67 12.11 -10.11
CA LEU A 110 8.28 10.73 -10.41
C LEU A 110 8.95 10.30 -11.71
N VAL A 111 9.92 9.39 -11.64
CA VAL A 111 10.64 8.85 -12.79
C VAL A 111 10.06 7.50 -13.15
N ARG A 112 9.39 7.41 -14.30
CA ARG A 112 8.79 6.18 -14.81
C ARG A 112 9.78 5.42 -15.69
N GLN A 113 9.86 4.10 -15.54
CA GLN A 113 10.60 3.24 -16.46
C GLN A 113 9.72 2.97 -17.68
N GLY A 114 10.23 3.28 -18.87
CA GLY A 114 9.58 3.33 -20.15
C GLY A 114 8.37 2.41 -20.38
N GLY A 115 7.27 3.03 -20.68
CA GLY A 115 6.04 2.51 -21.26
C GLY A 115 5.43 3.71 -21.97
N GLY A 116 5.11 3.54 -23.27
CA GLY A 116 4.67 4.61 -24.14
C GLY A 116 3.48 5.41 -23.62
N ASP A 117 3.30 6.55 -24.19
CA ASP A 117 2.30 7.62 -23.92
C ASP A 117 0.81 7.17 -24.10
N GLU A 118 0.40 5.99 -23.61
CA GLU A 118 -1.00 5.53 -23.74
C GLU A 118 -1.93 5.93 -22.60
N ASP A 119 -1.45 6.59 -21.54
CA ASP A 119 -2.27 7.03 -20.42
C ASP A 119 -2.31 8.56 -20.24
N ALA A 120 -2.66 9.32 -21.29
CA ALA A 120 -3.11 10.69 -21.13
C ALA A 120 -4.62 10.68 -20.81
N PRO A 121 -5.08 11.06 -19.59
CA PRO A 121 -6.50 11.32 -19.41
C PRO A 121 -6.89 12.44 -20.36
N SER A 122 -7.83 12.17 -21.27
CA SER A 122 -8.46 13.18 -22.10
C SER A 122 -8.97 14.32 -21.22
N PRO A 123 -8.80 15.59 -21.58
CA PRO A 123 -9.34 16.69 -20.80
C PRO A 123 -10.87 16.54 -20.69
N PRO A 124 -11.49 16.89 -19.55
CA PRO A 124 -12.94 16.82 -19.41
C PRO A 124 -13.58 17.71 -20.45
N GLY A 125 -14.32 17.08 -21.38
CA GLY A 125 -15.01 17.77 -22.47
C GLY A 125 -15.93 18.86 -21.93
N GLY A 126 -15.66 20.09 -22.39
CA GLY A 126 -16.55 21.21 -22.14
C GLY A 126 -17.91 20.91 -22.73
N ARG A 127 -18.94 21.03 -21.90
CA ARG A 127 -20.33 21.04 -22.32
C ARG A 127 -20.55 22.26 -23.23
N GLY A 128 -20.56 22.03 -24.55
CA GLY A 128 -21.02 22.98 -25.55
C GLY A 128 -22.46 22.67 -25.88
N GLY A 129 -23.30 23.68 -25.74
CA GLY A 129 -24.75 23.63 -25.90
C GLY A 129 -25.23 23.25 -27.31
N GLU A 130 -26.37 22.62 -27.26
CA GLU A 130 -27.26 22.32 -28.37
C GLU A 130 -27.61 23.55 -29.21
N VAL A 131 -27.36 23.51 -30.52
CA VAL A 131 -28.12 24.30 -31.48
C VAL A 131 -28.62 23.37 -32.58
N LYS A 132 -29.95 23.23 -32.62
CA LYS A 132 -30.71 22.60 -33.72
C LYS A 132 -30.57 23.41 -35.01
N GLY A 133 -30.37 22.72 -36.12
CA GLY A 133 -30.51 23.32 -37.44
C GLY A 133 -30.51 22.28 -38.58
N ALA A 134 -31.63 22.07 -39.20
CA ALA A 134 -31.96 21.15 -40.26
C ALA A 134 -31.29 21.52 -41.58
N GLY A 135 -31.11 20.52 -42.45
CA GLY A 135 -31.08 20.74 -43.89
C GLY A 135 -30.07 19.97 -44.73
N SER A 136 -30.40 18.77 -45.17
CA SER A 136 -30.53 18.26 -46.53
C SER A 136 -29.42 18.50 -47.59
N ARG A 137 -29.02 17.37 -48.19
CA ARG A 137 -28.73 17.06 -49.62
C ARG A 137 -27.32 17.22 -50.20
N VAL A 138 -26.76 16.07 -50.57
CA VAL A 138 -26.45 15.57 -51.97
C VAL A 138 -25.24 16.16 -52.70
N GLY A 139 -24.38 15.27 -53.19
CA GLY A 139 -23.72 15.36 -54.51
C GLY A 139 -22.19 15.39 -54.47
N ALA A 140 -21.59 14.25 -54.72
CA ALA A 140 -20.95 13.81 -55.94
C ALA A 140 -19.66 14.52 -56.42
N SER A 141 -18.63 13.69 -56.47
CA SER A 141 -17.69 13.48 -57.59
C SER A 141 -16.58 14.48 -57.93
N ALA A 142 -15.45 13.91 -58.04
CA ALA A 142 -14.51 13.86 -59.19
C ALA A 142 -13.31 14.81 -59.18
N SER A 143 -12.18 14.17 -59.20
CA SER A 143 -11.08 14.21 -60.18
C SER A 143 -10.12 15.42 -60.21
N ALA A 144 -8.89 15.06 -60.10
CA ALA A 144 -7.80 15.14 -61.07
C ALA A 144 -6.85 16.33 -61.08
N SER A 145 -5.62 15.93 -61.09
CA SER A 145 -4.45 16.38 -61.89
C SER A 145 -3.63 17.54 -61.40
N ALA A 146 -2.38 17.22 -61.16
CA ALA A 146 -1.23 17.25 -62.02
C ALA A 146 -0.32 18.49 -61.94
N GLY A 147 0.95 18.25 -61.86
CA GLY A 147 2.04 19.02 -62.43
C GLY A 147 2.78 19.91 -61.41
N THR A 148 4.02 20.04 -61.29
CA THR A 148 5.19 19.73 -62.12
C THR A 148 6.42 20.07 -61.28
N GLU A 149 7.45 19.25 -61.32
CA GLU A 149 8.87 19.62 -61.02
C GLU A 149 9.38 20.62 -62.11
N PRO A 150 10.55 21.26 -62.01
CA PRO A 150 11.86 20.67 -61.90
C PRO A 150 12.88 21.57 -61.10
N GLY A 151 13.99 21.03 -60.70
CA GLY A 151 15.24 20.84 -61.36
C GLY A 151 16.42 21.37 -60.61
N ALA A 152 17.43 20.59 -60.64
CA ALA A 152 18.88 20.72 -60.97
C ALA A 152 19.79 21.27 -59.88
N GLU A 153 20.83 20.70 -59.62
CA GLU A 153 22.14 20.15 -60.03
C GLU A 153 23.14 20.64 -58.99
N ALA A 154 24.21 20.12 -58.64
CA ALA A 154 25.29 19.28 -59.14
C ALA A 154 26.49 19.38 -58.19
N GLY A 155 27.34 18.43 -58.21
CA GLY A 155 28.78 18.47 -58.10
C GLY A 155 29.35 17.81 -56.84
N ALA A 156 29.86 16.58 -56.87
CA ALA A 156 31.19 16.16 -57.32
C ALA A 156 32.31 16.81 -56.44
N GLU A 157 33.30 16.17 -55.89
CA GLU A 157 34.28 15.16 -56.26
C GLU A 157 35.11 14.72 -55.04
N VAL A 158 35.55 13.46 -55.10
CA VAL A 158 36.91 12.84 -55.06
C VAL A 158 37.66 12.68 -53.74
N GLY A 159 37.99 11.40 -53.45
CA GLY A 159 39.01 10.98 -52.51
C GLY A 159 40.44 11.28 -52.98
N PRO A 160 41.48 10.62 -52.60
CA PRO A 160 41.71 9.24 -52.13
C PRO A 160 42.84 9.05 -51.04
N ASP A 161 43.08 7.78 -50.70
CA ASP A 161 44.35 7.12 -50.36
C ASP A 161 45.06 7.52 -49.02
N SER A 162 45.75 6.66 -48.31
CA SER A 162 46.46 5.42 -48.56
C SER A 162 47.04 4.85 -47.26
N THR A 163 47.21 3.55 -47.27
CA THR A 163 48.42 2.75 -46.77
C THR A 163 48.65 2.75 -45.25
N GLY A 164 48.95 1.67 -44.68
CA GLY A 164 49.74 0.45 -44.80
C GLY A 164 49.97 0.05 -43.35
N ASP A 165 50.29 -1.01 -42.88
CA ASP A 165 51.00 -2.19 -43.31
C ASP A 165 51.34 -3.06 -42.07
N THR A 166 51.37 -4.35 -42.27
CA THR A 166 52.22 -5.38 -41.59
C THR A 166 51.95 -5.69 -40.12
N GLY A 167 51.95 -6.91 -39.71
CA GLY A 167 52.47 -8.19 -40.17
C GLY A 167 52.24 -9.27 -39.17
N ASP A 168 52.08 -10.45 -39.66
CA ASP A 168 52.73 -11.73 -39.33
C ASP A 168 52.70 -12.25 -37.89
N THR A 169 52.44 -13.51 -37.58
CA THR A 169 52.89 -14.78 -38.26
C THR A 169 52.23 -15.99 -37.56
N VAL A 170 51.91 -17.02 -38.34
CA VAL A 170 52.28 -18.45 -38.21
C VAL A 170 51.69 -19.24 -37.01
N GLY A 171 51.08 -20.37 -37.14
CA GLY A 171 51.05 -21.40 -38.16
C GLY A 171 50.50 -22.70 -37.57
N THR A 172 50.17 -23.60 -38.49
CA THR A 172 50.19 -25.08 -38.47
C THR A 172 49.06 -25.74 -37.68
N GLY A 173 48.29 -26.66 -38.18
CA GLY A 173 48.32 -27.56 -39.33
C GLY A 173 47.57 -28.83 -38.96
N GLY A 174 46.90 -29.47 -39.91
CA GLY A 174 46.47 -30.85 -39.77
C GLY A 174 45.08 -31.16 -40.30
N GLU A 175 45.02 -31.46 -41.53
CA GLU A 175 44.46 -32.59 -42.28
C GLU A 175 43.07 -33.12 -41.94
N GLY A 176 42.20 -33.11 -42.96
CA GLY A 176 40.91 -33.77 -43.08
C GLY A 176 41.06 -35.30 -43.38
N PRO A 177 40.08 -36.05 -43.87
CA PRO A 177 39.18 -35.68 -45.01
C PRO A 177 37.69 -36.21 -44.95
N ASP A 178 36.91 -35.72 -45.89
CA ASP A 178 35.83 -36.31 -46.68
C ASP A 178 34.60 -36.96 -46.07
N GLY A 179 33.42 -36.51 -46.57
CA GLY A 179 32.12 -37.22 -46.48
C GLY A 179 30.91 -36.36 -46.87
N GLU A 180 30.61 -36.41 -48.12
CA GLU A 180 29.42 -36.08 -48.95
C GLU A 180 28.08 -35.73 -48.29
N GLU A 181 27.50 -34.65 -48.77
CA GLU A 181 26.13 -34.33 -49.22
C GLU A 181 24.91 -34.90 -48.55
N SER A 182 24.05 -34.03 -48.05
CA SER A 182 22.67 -33.89 -48.60
C SER A 182 21.98 -32.62 -48.05
N GLY A 183 21.33 -31.90 -48.96
CA GLY A 183 20.65 -30.64 -48.72
C GLY A 183 19.40 -30.76 -47.88
N GLY A 184 19.11 -29.71 -47.15
CA GLY A 184 17.89 -29.43 -46.45
C GLY A 184 17.82 -27.95 -46.16
N GLU A 185 16.99 -27.25 -46.92
CA GLU A 185 16.53 -25.89 -46.62
C GLU A 185 15.84 -25.84 -45.26
N GLU A 186 16.51 -25.40 -44.19
CA GLU A 186 15.88 -24.98 -42.98
C GLU A 186 15.97 -23.46 -42.79
N SER A 187 14.82 -22.90 -43.09
CA SER A 187 14.16 -21.65 -42.69
C SER A 187 14.91 -20.74 -41.70
N GLY A 188 15.03 -19.48 -42.10
CA GLY A 188 15.56 -18.31 -41.37
C GLY A 188 14.78 -17.89 -40.13
N ALA A 189 13.91 -18.73 -39.54
CA ALA A 189 13.11 -18.40 -38.33
C ALA A 189 13.90 -18.55 -37.01
N GLY A 190 14.96 -19.35 -36.97
CA GLY A 190 15.74 -19.57 -35.73
C GLY A 190 16.70 -18.43 -35.38
N ARG A 191 17.18 -17.65 -36.32
CA ARG A 191 18.10 -16.52 -36.07
C ARG A 191 17.40 -15.30 -35.49
N SER A 192 16.16 -15.01 -35.88
CA SER A 192 15.39 -13.86 -35.39
C SER A 192 14.88 -14.01 -33.94
N ALA A 193 14.75 -15.24 -33.43
CA ALA A 193 14.36 -15.49 -32.03
C ALA A 193 15.56 -15.31 -31.07
N GLY A 194 16.75 -15.74 -31.46
CA GLY A 194 17.96 -15.56 -30.67
C GLY A 194 18.41 -14.09 -30.57
N GLU A 195 18.23 -13.31 -31.62
CA GLU A 195 18.51 -11.87 -31.61
C GLU A 195 17.51 -11.06 -30.79
N ARG A 196 16.23 -11.38 -30.85
CA ARG A 196 15.18 -10.78 -30.00
C ARG A 196 15.40 -11.10 -28.52
N HIS A 197 15.84 -12.30 -28.19
CA HIS A 197 16.16 -12.68 -26.79
C HIS A 197 17.43 -11.95 -26.29
N ARG A 198 18.45 -11.72 -27.12
CA ARG A 198 19.64 -10.93 -26.79
C ARG A 198 19.35 -9.42 -26.71
N GLN A 199 18.41 -8.89 -27.49
CA GLN A 199 17.96 -7.50 -27.42
C GLN A 199 17.10 -7.26 -26.17
N GLY A 200 16.18 -8.16 -25.82
CA GLY A 200 15.39 -8.09 -24.59
C GLY A 200 16.27 -8.11 -23.32
N GLY A 201 17.31 -8.95 -23.28
CA GLY A 201 18.28 -8.98 -22.19
C GLY A 201 19.14 -7.71 -22.09
N ARG A 202 19.52 -7.12 -23.22
CA ARG A 202 20.29 -5.85 -23.27
C ARG A 202 19.44 -4.64 -22.88
N SER A 203 18.17 -4.59 -23.26
CA SER A 203 17.26 -3.51 -22.87
C SER A 203 16.92 -3.54 -21.39
N GLY A 204 16.74 -4.73 -20.81
CA GLY A 204 16.52 -4.90 -19.37
C GLY A 204 17.73 -4.47 -18.52
N ALA A 205 18.95 -4.85 -18.94
CA ALA A 205 20.17 -4.44 -18.27
C ALA A 205 20.39 -2.91 -18.35
N ALA A 206 20.15 -2.31 -19.50
CA ALA A 206 20.25 -0.86 -19.68
C ALA A 206 19.19 -0.11 -18.86
N ALA A 207 17.97 -0.61 -18.72
CA ALA A 207 16.95 -0.06 -17.86
C ALA A 207 17.33 -0.15 -16.37
N ALA A 208 17.92 -1.26 -15.94
CA ALA A 208 18.40 -1.43 -14.57
C ALA A 208 19.52 -0.43 -14.24
N VAL A 209 20.51 -0.25 -15.13
CA VAL A 209 21.59 0.75 -14.97
C VAL A 209 21.04 2.18 -14.92
N ARG A 210 20.04 2.52 -15.76
CA ARG A 210 19.40 3.83 -15.74
C ARG A 210 18.67 4.07 -14.43
N SER A 211 17.90 3.09 -13.92
CA SER A 211 17.22 3.24 -12.65
C SER A 211 18.19 3.38 -11.47
N GLU A 212 19.36 2.76 -11.55
CA GLU A 212 20.40 2.88 -10.54
C GLU A 212 21.03 4.28 -10.51
N ALA A 213 21.20 4.93 -11.67
CA ALA A 213 21.65 6.31 -11.76
C ALA A 213 20.72 7.29 -11.05
N TRP A 214 19.39 7.10 -11.15
CA TRP A 214 18.40 7.90 -10.43
C TRP A 214 18.41 7.60 -8.93
N ARG A 215 18.54 6.33 -8.53
CA ARG A 215 18.58 5.93 -7.10
C ARG A 215 19.87 6.36 -6.39
N GLY A 216 20.94 6.57 -7.15
CA GLY A 216 22.24 7.02 -6.64
C GLY A 216 22.35 8.52 -6.37
N LEU A 217 21.29 9.31 -6.61
CA LEU A 217 21.29 10.75 -6.31
C LEU A 217 21.31 10.97 -4.79
N LEU A 218 22.16 11.89 -4.36
CA LEU A 218 22.24 12.32 -2.97
C LEU A 218 21.52 13.68 -2.78
N PRO A 219 20.97 13.96 -1.61
CA PRO A 219 20.43 15.29 -1.31
C PRO A 219 21.45 16.40 -1.58
N SER A 220 20.97 17.58 -1.93
CA SER A 220 21.72 18.74 -2.42
C SER A 220 22.40 18.55 -3.78
N THR A 221 22.18 17.44 -4.49
CA THR A 221 22.60 17.29 -5.89
C THR A 221 21.68 18.11 -6.78
N ARG A 222 22.26 18.91 -7.68
CA ARG A 222 21.50 19.67 -8.68
C ARG A 222 21.46 18.91 -9.98
N ILE A 223 20.25 18.71 -10.50
CA ILE A 223 19.98 18.00 -11.75
C ILE A 223 19.11 18.86 -12.65
N ARG A 224 19.27 18.69 -13.96
CA ARG A 224 18.36 19.24 -14.97
C ARG A 224 17.57 18.12 -15.59
N VAL A 225 16.25 18.30 -15.64
CA VAL A 225 15.32 17.31 -16.20
C VAL A 225 14.31 17.98 -17.12
N VAL A 226 13.85 17.25 -18.11
CA VAL A 226 12.65 17.58 -18.87
C VAL A 226 11.52 16.74 -18.28
N ALA A 227 10.45 17.41 -17.87
CA ALA A 227 9.35 16.77 -17.17
C ALA A 227 8.00 17.31 -17.63
N ARG A 228 6.96 16.51 -17.50
CA ARG A 228 5.58 16.99 -17.57
C ARG A 228 5.16 17.40 -16.16
N ALA A 229 4.83 18.66 -15.96
CA ALA A 229 4.27 19.15 -14.72
C ALA A 229 2.81 18.74 -14.60
N VAL A 230 2.41 18.18 -13.46
CA VAL A 230 1.06 17.69 -13.17
C VAL A 230 0.63 18.24 -11.81
N PRO A 231 -0.64 18.61 -11.61
CA PRO A 231 -1.13 19.04 -10.30
C PRO A 231 -0.90 17.95 -9.23
N PRO A 232 -0.66 18.34 -7.97
CA PRO A 232 -0.62 17.39 -6.86
C PRO A 232 -1.97 16.68 -6.68
N LEU A 233 -1.95 15.44 -6.18
CA LEU A 233 -3.16 14.62 -5.99
C LEU A 233 -4.15 15.25 -5.00
N MET A 234 -3.64 15.97 -4.01
CA MET A 234 -4.46 16.70 -3.04
C MET A 234 -4.15 18.20 -3.12
N PRO A 235 -5.17 19.07 -3.11
CA PRO A 235 -4.96 20.54 -3.18
C PRO A 235 -4.13 21.11 -2.04
N ASP A 236 -4.02 20.37 -0.93
CA ASP A 236 -3.32 20.75 0.29
C ASP A 236 -1.97 20.04 0.44
N ASP A 237 -1.40 19.49 -0.63
CA ASP A 237 -0.09 18.84 -0.61
C ASP A 237 1.06 19.84 -0.37
N GLN A 238 2.17 19.33 0.14
CA GLN A 238 3.38 20.10 0.45
C GLN A 238 4.20 20.45 -0.79
N VAL A 239 3.75 20.06 -1.97
CA VAL A 239 4.43 20.25 -3.25
C VAL A 239 3.57 21.07 -4.20
N ALA A 240 4.21 21.91 -4.98
CA ALA A 240 3.55 22.78 -5.96
C ALA A 240 3.13 22.01 -7.23
N ALA A 241 3.87 20.96 -7.55
CA ALA A 241 3.61 20.09 -8.71
C ALA A 241 4.25 18.72 -8.54
N VAL A 242 3.71 17.75 -9.26
CA VAL A 242 4.37 16.47 -9.52
C VAL A 242 5.02 16.54 -10.90
N LEU A 243 6.32 16.32 -10.95
CA LEU A 243 7.12 16.31 -12.18
C LEU A 243 7.28 14.87 -12.65
N ARG A 244 6.59 14.52 -13.72
CA ARG A 244 6.72 13.21 -14.37
C ARG A 244 7.88 13.25 -15.36
N VAL A 245 8.89 12.42 -15.10
CA VAL A 245 10.11 12.31 -15.93
C VAL A 245 10.13 10.92 -16.53
N ASP A 246 10.43 10.83 -17.81
CA ASP A 246 10.63 9.57 -18.50
C ASP A 246 12.06 9.08 -18.24
N ALA A 247 12.21 7.82 -17.83
CA ALA A 247 13.52 7.26 -17.43
C ALA A 247 14.44 6.90 -18.61
N ASP A 248 14.12 7.32 -19.82
CA ASP A 248 14.87 6.95 -21.03
C ASP A 248 16.30 7.52 -21.04
N ALA A 249 16.55 8.57 -20.25
CA ALA A 249 17.87 9.15 -20.06
C ALA A 249 18.28 9.21 -18.59
N PRO A 250 19.58 9.07 -18.26
CA PRO A 250 20.09 9.31 -16.91
C PRO A 250 19.91 10.79 -16.54
N PRO A 251 19.86 11.12 -15.22
CA PRO A 251 19.74 12.51 -14.78
C PRO A 251 20.96 13.34 -15.19
N VAL A 252 20.74 14.51 -15.82
CA VAL A 252 21.82 15.44 -16.14
C VAL A 252 22.22 16.20 -14.88
N LYS A 253 23.39 15.89 -14.33
CA LYS A 253 23.92 16.57 -13.14
C LYS A 253 24.47 17.94 -13.49
N VAL A 254 23.91 19.00 -12.92
CA VAL A 254 24.36 20.39 -13.07
C VAL A 254 25.27 20.82 -11.92
N GLY A 255 25.10 20.19 -10.73
CA GLY A 255 25.91 20.45 -9.56
C GLY A 255 26.02 19.23 -8.65
N GLY A 256 27.17 19.03 -8.04
CA GLY A 256 27.42 17.93 -7.10
C GLY A 256 26.77 18.16 -5.73
N PRO A 257 26.65 17.10 -4.91
CA PRO A 257 26.14 17.21 -3.55
C PRO A 257 27.11 17.96 -2.64
N SER A 258 26.61 18.55 -1.56
CA SER A 258 27.42 19.21 -0.54
C SER A 258 28.43 18.26 0.11
N VAL A 259 29.50 18.80 0.70
CA VAL A 259 30.53 17.99 1.39
C VAL A 259 29.90 17.10 2.46
N LEU A 260 28.98 17.65 3.27
CA LEU A 260 28.28 16.91 4.33
C LEU A 260 27.49 15.73 3.76
N GLN A 261 26.77 15.94 2.64
CA GLN A 261 25.98 14.88 2.01
C GLN A 261 26.86 13.84 1.31
N ARG A 262 28.00 14.22 0.79
CA ARG A 262 29.01 13.26 0.25
C ARG A 262 29.57 12.37 1.35
N VAL A 263 29.98 12.94 2.48
CA VAL A 263 30.47 12.20 3.64
C VAL A 263 29.37 11.25 4.17
N ALA A 264 28.17 11.77 4.40
CA ALA A 264 27.05 10.93 4.83
C ALA A 264 26.72 9.80 3.85
N GLY A 265 26.74 10.08 2.55
CA GLY A 265 26.57 9.10 1.48
C GLY A 265 27.64 8.02 1.51
N HIS A 266 28.90 8.40 1.70
CA HIS A 266 30.03 7.45 1.79
C HIS A 266 29.90 6.53 3.04
N VAL A 267 29.57 7.11 4.19
CA VAL A 267 29.34 6.35 5.44
C VAL A 267 28.17 5.35 5.28
N ARG A 268 27.08 5.76 4.65
CA ARG A 268 25.92 4.88 4.37
C ARG A 268 26.28 3.78 3.36
N ALA A 269 27.05 4.12 2.32
CA ALA A 269 27.52 3.14 1.33
C ALA A 269 28.42 2.08 1.97
N GLY A 270 29.34 2.49 2.85
CA GLY A 270 30.19 1.58 3.61
C GLY A 270 29.40 0.60 4.50
N LEU A 271 28.30 1.08 5.14
CA LEU A 271 27.43 0.18 5.89
C LEU A 271 26.71 -0.81 4.97
N ARG A 272 26.21 -0.36 3.80
CA ARG A 272 25.60 -1.30 2.82
C ARG A 272 26.58 -2.38 2.39
N GLU A 273 27.82 -2.01 2.07
CA GLU A 273 28.87 -2.93 1.69
C GLU A 273 29.25 -3.89 2.85
N ALA A 274 29.31 -3.39 4.09
CA ALA A 274 29.54 -4.22 5.26
C ALA A 274 28.44 -5.26 5.48
N THR A 275 27.19 -4.98 5.03
CA THR A 275 26.03 -5.87 5.19
C THR A 275 25.79 -6.80 4.00
N ASP A 276 26.51 -6.67 2.86
CA ASP A 276 26.24 -7.43 1.63
C ASP A 276 26.36 -8.95 1.80
N GLY A 277 27.25 -9.42 2.67
CA GLY A 277 27.45 -10.85 2.96
C GLY A 277 26.47 -11.45 3.98
N LEU A 278 25.49 -10.68 4.48
CA LEU A 278 24.52 -11.17 5.45
C LEU A 278 23.37 -11.96 4.79
N ARG A 279 22.65 -12.72 5.60
CA ARG A 279 21.37 -13.34 5.18
C ARG A 279 20.40 -12.28 4.63
N PRO A 280 19.48 -12.65 3.73
CA PRO A 280 18.64 -11.68 3.01
C PRO A 280 17.87 -10.71 3.92
N ASP A 281 17.26 -11.21 5.00
CA ASP A 281 16.47 -10.38 5.92
C ASP A 281 17.37 -9.45 6.74
N ALA A 282 18.50 -9.94 7.30
CA ALA A 282 19.44 -9.09 8.03
C ALA A 282 20.09 -8.04 7.12
N ARG A 283 20.46 -8.43 5.88
CA ARG A 283 21.02 -7.51 4.87
C ARG A 283 20.05 -6.38 4.53
N ALA A 284 18.75 -6.69 4.46
CA ALA A 284 17.72 -5.71 4.17
C ALA A 284 17.39 -4.82 5.39
N LEU A 285 17.35 -5.41 6.58
CA LEU A 285 16.84 -4.75 7.79
C LEU A 285 17.90 -3.91 8.51
N LEU A 286 19.15 -4.35 8.59
CA LEU A 286 20.17 -3.71 9.41
C LEU A 286 20.48 -2.26 8.98
N PRO A 287 20.61 -1.91 7.69
CA PRO A 287 20.74 -0.51 7.27
C PRO A 287 19.51 0.34 7.62
N GLY A 288 18.30 -0.25 7.57
CA GLY A 288 17.05 0.40 8.00
C GLY A 288 17.07 0.74 9.49
N LEU A 289 17.43 -0.22 10.35
CA LEU A 289 17.51 -0.04 11.80
C LEU A 289 18.54 1.01 12.21
N VAL A 290 19.68 1.10 11.49
CA VAL A 290 20.80 1.96 11.88
C VAL A 290 20.66 3.37 11.32
N VAL A 291 20.44 3.51 10.01
CA VAL A 291 20.44 4.81 9.30
C VAL A 291 19.15 5.11 8.53
N GLY A 292 18.09 4.30 8.69
CA GLY A 292 16.82 4.49 8.01
C GLY A 292 16.83 4.14 6.52
N ASP A 293 17.81 3.38 6.07
CA ASP A 293 17.90 2.96 4.68
C ASP A 293 17.07 1.71 4.43
N THR A 294 15.84 1.92 4.01
CA THR A 294 14.87 0.85 3.70
C THR A 294 14.89 0.42 2.23
N SER A 295 15.85 0.91 1.44
CA SER A 295 15.91 0.66 -0.02
C SER A 295 16.02 -0.83 -0.40
N ARG A 296 16.49 -1.67 0.52
CA ARG A 296 16.69 -3.12 0.36
C ARG A 296 15.60 -3.98 1.01
N VAL A 297 14.62 -3.36 1.69
CA VAL A 297 13.55 -4.12 2.37
C VAL A 297 12.55 -4.66 1.35
N PRO A 298 12.42 -5.99 1.22
CA PRO A 298 11.51 -6.58 0.25
C PRO A 298 10.05 -6.38 0.69
N PRO A 299 9.09 -6.37 -0.26
CA PRO A 299 7.68 -6.07 0.01
C PRO A 299 7.02 -7.01 1.03
N ASP A 300 7.40 -8.29 1.02
CA ASP A 300 6.90 -9.31 1.94
C ASP A 300 7.34 -9.06 3.39
N LEU A 301 8.61 -8.66 3.60
CA LEU A 301 9.12 -8.31 4.92
C LEU A 301 8.47 -7.00 5.42
N ASP A 302 8.36 -5.97 4.58
CA ASP A 302 7.68 -4.73 4.94
C ASP A 302 6.19 -4.97 5.26
N GLY A 303 5.53 -5.87 4.52
CA GLY A 303 4.19 -6.34 4.84
C GLY A 303 4.08 -7.03 6.20
N ALA A 304 5.08 -7.86 6.57
CA ALA A 304 5.12 -8.50 7.88
C ALA A 304 5.32 -7.48 9.01
N PHE A 305 6.17 -6.48 8.80
CA PHE A 305 6.36 -5.38 9.75
C PHE A 305 5.10 -4.54 9.96
N ARG A 306 4.31 -4.35 8.91
CA ARG A 306 3.01 -3.66 9.02
C ARG A 306 2.00 -4.48 9.80
N ALA A 307 1.86 -5.76 9.51
CA ALA A 307 0.91 -6.64 10.18
C ALA A 307 1.18 -6.79 11.69
N THR A 308 2.43 -6.60 12.10
CA THR A 308 2.87 -6.70 13.52
C THR A 308 3.07 -5.35 14.20
N ASP A 309 2.74 -4.22 13.54
CA ASP A 309 2.98 -2.84 14.00
C ASP A 309 4.44 -2.55 14.37
N LEU A 310 5.40 -3.27 13.74
CA LEU A 310 6.85 -3.07 13.90
C LEU A 310 7.45 -2.06 12.91
N THR A 311 6.65 -1.42 12.05
CA THR A 311 7.12 -0.47 11.03
C THR A 311 7.94 0.69 11.59
N HIS A 312 7.70 1.07 12.84
CA HIS A 312 8.47 2.11 13.52
C HIS A 312 9.96 1.73 13.72
N LEU A 313 10.32 0.43 13.64
CA LEU A 313 11.71 -0.05 13.67
C LEU A 313 12.42 0.11 12.32
N LEU A 314 11.68 0.15 11.21
CA LEU A 314 12.23 0.43 9.87
C LEU A 314 12.61 1.90 9.68
N ALA A 315 11.98 2.80 10.42
CA ALA A 315 12.34 4.20 10.49
C ALA A 315 13.35 4.40 11.65
N VAL A 316 14.34 5.27 11.44
CA VAL A 316 15.27 5.61 12.51
C VAL A 316 14.49 6.16 13.69
N SER A 317 14.58 5.49 14.83
CA SER A 317 13.85 5.86 16.02
C SER A 317 14.64 6.84 16.89
N GLY A 318 13.94 7.62 17.71
CA GLY A 318 14.57 8.47 18.69
C GLY A 318 15.39 7.69 19.74
N SER A 319 15.14 6.38 19.91
CA SER A 319 15.93 5.49 20.77
C SER A 319 17.35 5.34 20.25
N ASN A 320 17.59 5.34 18.93
CA ASN A 320 18.93 5.21 18.34
C ASN A 320 19.83 6.39 18.75
N LEU A 321 19.33 7.62 18.61
CA LEU A 321 20.05 8.80 19.10
C LEU A 321 20.24 8.76 20.62
N THR A 322 19.23 8.30 21.37
CA THR A 322 19.31 8.15 22.84
C THR A 322 20.39 7.15 23.21
N ILE A 323 20.56 6.03 22.50
CA ILE A 323 21.63 5.05 22.72
C ILE A 323 23.00 5.70 22.47
N VAL A 324 23.17 6.43 21.36
CA VAL A 324 24.44 7.12 21.03
C VAL A 324 24.79 8.15 22.12
N LEU A 325 23.83 8.95 22.56
CA LEU A 325 24.03 9.92 23.62
C LEU A 325 24.23 9.26 25.00
N ALA A 326 23.58 8.12 25.26
CA ALA A 326 23.75 7.37 26.51
C ALA A 326 25.15 6.74 26.64
N LEU A 327 25.79 6.35 25.55
CA LEU A 327 27.20 5.94 25.55
C LEU A 327 28.11 7.09 25.99
N LEU A 328 27.82 8.32 25.58
CA LEU A 328 28.61 9.50 25.96
C LEU A 328 28.36 9.92 27.41
N ILE A 329 27.08 10.03 27.81
CA ILE A 329 26.65 10.66 29.06
C ILE A 329 26.42 9.63 30.18
N GLY A 330 25.99 8.42 29.85
CA GLY A 330 25.51 7.37 30.74
C GLY A 330 23.99 7.13 30.63
N PRO A 331 23.49 6.03 31.21
CA PRO A 331 22.09 5.63 31.09
C PRO A 331 21.10 6.67 31.62
N PRO A 332 19.95 6.88 30.94
CA PRO A 332 19.01 7.96 31.27
C PRO A 332 18.39 7.85 32.67
N HIS A 333 18.22 6.65 33.22
CA HIS A 333 17.65 6.45 34.57
C HIS A 333 18.59 6.88 35.71
N LEU A 334 19.90 7.01 35.44
CA LEU A 334 20.89 7.58 36.37
C LEU A 334 21.06 9.09 36.16
N ALA A 335 20.41 9.66 35.14
CA ALA A 335 20.54 11.05 34.75
C ALA A 335 19.83 12.05 35.70
N THR A 336 19.02 11.58 36.66
CA THR A 336 18.42 12.42 37.72
C THR A 336 19.43 12.81 38.82
N ARG A 337 20.54 12.07 38.92
CA ARG A 337 21.69 12.45 39.77
C ARG A 337 22.75 13.07 38.88
N ALA A 338 23.48 14.08 39.40
CA ALA A 338 24.52 14.81 38.68
C ALA A 338 25.73 13.96 38.22
N GLU A 339 25.70 12.66 38.48
CA GLU A 339 26.79 11.72 38.20
C GLU A 339 26.66 11.19 36.75
N ARG A 340 27.57 11.63 35.90
CA ARG A 340 27.80 11.05 34.57
C ARG A 340 28.54 9.73 34.74
N ARG A 341 28.02 8.62 34.13
CA ARG A 341 28.67 7.29 34.14
C ARG A 341 29.06 6.77 32.77
N GLY A 342 29.01 7.64 31.73
CA GLY A 342 29.38 7.30 30.34
C GLY A 342 30.87 7.50 30.04
N LEU A 343 31.17 7.61 28.72
CA LEU A 343 32.54 7.88 28.25
C LEU A 343 33.04 9.28 28.64
N ALA A 344 32.17 10.29 28.73
CA ALA A 344 32.56 11.64 29.02
C ALA A 344 33.37 11.81 30.33
N PRO A 345 32.99 11.20 31.46
CA PRO A 345 33.83 11.24 32.69
C PRO A 345 35.16 10.50 32.53
N ARG A 346 35.16 9.36 31.82
CA ARG A 346 36.38 8.58 31.55
C ARG A 346 37.40 9.37 30.71
N LEU A 347 36.87 10.19 29.78
CA LEU A 347 37.66 11.11 28.94
C LEU A 347 37.91 12.47 29.61
N ARG A 348 37.58 12.62 30.89
CA ARG A 348 37.74 13.85 31.68
C ARG A 348 37.09 15.09 31.03
N LEU A 349 36.02 14.90 30.24
CA LEU A 349 35.32 16.00 29.58
C LEU A 349 34.54 16.86 30.57
N SER A 350 34.62 18.19 30.44
CA SER A 350 33.79 19.11 31.22
C SER A 350 32.30 18.97 30.83
N LEU A 351 31.38 19.54 31.62
CA LEU A 351 29.95 19.55 31.29
C LEU A 351 29.68 20.25 30.00
N ARG A 352 30.36 21.37 29.75
CA ARG A 352 30.27 22.13 28.48
C ARG A 352 30.85 21.34 27.30
N GLY A 353 32.01 20.70 27.50
CA GLY A 353 32.60 19.81 26.49
C GLY A 353 31.70 18.61 26.13
N THR A 354 31.07 17.99 27.14
CA THR A 354 30.09 16.92 26.94
C THR A 354 28.87 17.42 26.15
N ALA A 355 28.37 18.65 26.46
CA ALA A 355 27.24 19.23 25.74
C ALA A 355 27.59 19.53 24.27
N VAL A 356 28.78 20.07 24.02
CA VAL A 356 29.25 20.40 22.64
C VAL A 356 29.44 19.11 21.83
N ILE A 357 30.21 18.13 22.35
CA ILE A 357 30.44 16.86 21.63
C ILE A 357 29.14 16.12 21.39
N GLY A 358 28.24 16.04 22.39
CA GLY A 358 26.91 15.46 22.23
C GLY A 358 26.06 16.20 21.19
N GLY A 359 26.17 17.54 21.13
CA GLY A 359 25.50 18.36 20.12
C GLY A 359 25.99 18.07 18.71
N VAL A 360 27.32 18.01 18.53
CA VAL A 360 27.93 17.63 17.24
C VAL A 360 27.50 16.22 16.80
N LEU A 361 27.52 15.25 17.73
CA LEU A 361 27.05 13.90 17.45
C LEU A 361 25.57 13.85 17.08
N ALA A 362 24.72 14.64 17.76
CA ALA A 362 23.29 14.72 17.44
C ALA A 362 23.05 15.32 16.04
N LEU A 363 23.80 16.36 15.67
CA LEU A 363 23.70 16.97 14.33
C LEU A 363 24.25 16.05 13.25
N ALA A 364 25.40 15.41 13.49
CA ALA A 364 25.96 14.41 12.58
C ALA A 364 25.00 13.23 12.38
N PHE A 365 24.35 12.79 13.44
CA PHE A 365 23.30 11.75 13.38
C PHE A 365 22.13 12.17 12.47
N VAL A 366 21.61 13.41 12.59
CA VAL A 366 20.55 13.95 11.71
C VAL A 366 20.98 13.91 10.24
N VAL A 367 22.23 14.29 9.94
CA VAL A 367 22.75 14.33 8.56
C VAL A 367 22.87 12.90 7.98
N VAL A 368 23.41 11.96 8.77
CA VAL A 368 23.62 10.57 8.33
C VAL A 368 22.29 9.81 8.20
N CYS A 369 21.37 9.96 9.17
CA CYS A 369 20.08 9.29 9.20
C CYS A 369 19.00 9.96 8.36
N ARG A 370 19.28 11.11 7.75
CA ARG A 370 18.35 12.01 7.08
C ARG A 370 17.38 12.72 8.06
N PRO A 371 16.77 13.84 7.68
CA PRO A 371 15.91 14.64 8.57
C PRO A 371 14.47 14.10 8.66
N ASP A 372 14.31 12.80 8.96
CA ASP A 372 12.99 12.25 9.23
C ASP A 372 12.34 12.92 10.46
N PRO A 373 10.99 13.05 10.51
CA PRO A 373 10.29 13.74 11.61
C PRO A 373 10.61 13.18 13.01
N SER A 374 10.83 11.86 13.11
CA SER A 374 11.20 11.20 14.37
C SER A 374 12.64 11.54 14.81
N VAL A 375 13.56 11.61 13.84
CA VAL A 375 14.97 11.96 14.05
C VAL A 375 15.08 13.44 14.47
N LEU A 376 14.39 14.35 13.77
CA LEU A 376 14.35 15.77 14.09
C LEU A 376 13.84 16.03 15.50
N ARG A 377 12.73 15.38 15.90
CA ARG A 377 12.18 15.48 17.26
C ARG A 377 13.19 14.99 18.31
N ALA A 378 13.81 13.82 18.07
CA ALA A 378 14.79 13.27 19.01
C ALA A 378 16.03 14.15 19.13
N ALA A 379 16.51 14.69 18.02
CA ALA A 379 17.63 15.62 18.01
C ALA A 379 17.30 16.91 18.76
N ALA A 380 16.13 17.51 18.51
CA ALA A 380 15.70 18.71 19.24
C ALA A 380 15.58 18.48 20.74
N CYS A 381 14.95 17.38 21.19
CA CYS A 381 14.88 16.99 22.59
C CYS A 381 16.28 16.72 23.18
N GLY A 382 17.15 16.05 22.42
CA GLY A 382 18.52 15.76 22.81
C GLY A 382 19.36 17.04 23.00
N LEU A 383 19.28 17.97 22.04
CA LEU A 383 19.99 19.27 22.10
C LEU A 383 19.51 20.12 23.28
N ILE A 384 18.21 20.21 23.54
CA ILE A 384 17.65 20.91 24.71
C ILE A 384 18.16 20.25 26.01
N THR A 385 18.22 18.92 26.07
CA THR A 385 18.75 18.20 27.23
C THR A 385 20.24 18.45 27.41
N LEU A 386 21.03 18.46 26.33
CA LEU A 386 22.46 18.76 26.34
C LEU A 386 22.72 20.22 26.77
N LEU A 387 21.90 21.14 26.32
CA LEU A 387 21.95 22.55 26.76
C LEU A 387 21.69 22.68 28.28
N ALA A 388 20.72 21.93 28.81
CA ALA A 388 20.46 21.87 30.24
C ALA A 388 21.66 21.31 31.03
N ILE A 389 22.37 20.30 30.47
CA ILE A 389 23.62 19.78 31.04
C ILE A 389 24.71 20.85 31.03
N GLY A 390 24.95 21.49 29.88
CA GLY A 390 25.99 22.50 29.72
C GLY A 390 25.80 23.73 30.63
N THR A 391 24.53 24.08 30.93
CA THR A 391 24.16 25.19 31.84
C THR A 391 23.93 24.77 33.27
N GLY A 392 24.14 23.50 33.65
CA GLY A 392 23.98 22.99 35.01
C GLY A 392 22.53 22.97 35.54
N ARG A 393 21.52 23.17 34.67
CA ARG A 393 20.11 23.20 35.07
C ARG A 393 19.54 21.78 35.28
N ARG A 394 18.50 21.68 36.11
CA ARG A 394 17.78 20.41 36.33
C ARG A 394 17.13 19.98 35.01
N ARG A 395 17.26 18.69 34.69
CA ARG A 395 16.71 18.08 33.50
C ARG A 395 15.23 17.74 33.72
N SER A 396 14.38 18.15 32.82
CA SER A 396 12.98 17.73 32.77
C SER A 396 12.65 17.36 31.34
N LEU A 397 12.29 16.09 31.09
CA LEU A 397 12.07 15.57 29.74
C LEU A 397 10.76 16.04 29.12
N LEU A 398 9.74 16.28 29.95
CA LEU A 398 8.43 16.71 29.46
C LEU A 398 8.44 18.14 28.91
N PRO A 399 8.99 19.17 29.61
CA PRO A 399 9.18 20.48 29.04
C PRO A 399 10.14 20.49 27.85
N ALA A 400 11.16 19.62 27.82
CA ALA A 400 12.04 19.47 26.66
C ALA A 400 11.29 18.97 25.43
N LEU A 401 10.40 17.98 25.59
CA LEU A 401 9.54 17.50 24.53
C LEU A 401 8.60 18.60 24.02
N ALA A 402 7.95 19.33 24.94
CA ALA A 402 7.05 20.44 24.56
C ALA A 402 7.78 21.55 23.79
N ALA A 403 8.97 21.94 24.26
CA ALA A 403 9.81 22.96 23.60
C ALA A 403 10.29 22.45 22.22
N ALA A 404 10.70 21.20 22.11
CA ALA A 404 11.11 20.61 20.83
C ALA A 404 9.97 20.59 19.81
N VAL A 405 8.76 20.17 20.24
CA VAL A 405 7.57 20.17 19.37
C VAL A 405 7.24 21.58 18.90
N LEU A 406 7.23 22.56 19.82
CA LEU A 406 6.97 23.96 19.47
C LEU A 406 8.00 24.50 18.47
N LEU A 407 9.30 24.31 18.73
CA LEU A 407 10.36 24.79 17.84
C LEU A 407 10.29 24.15 16.46
N LEU A 408 10.03 22.84 16.39
CA LEU A 408 9.94 22.13 15.12
C LEU A 408 8.70 22.53 14.31
N VAL A 409 7.55 22.75 14.95
CA VAL A 409 6.33 23.23 14.27
C VAL A 409 6.47 24.68 13.83
N LEU A 410 7.22 25.50 14.56
CA LEU A 410 7.54 26.88 14.12
C LEU A 410 8.52 26.88 12.94
N TYR A 411 9.46 25.94 12.91
CA TYR A 411 10.44 25.80 11.83
C TYR A 411 9.80 25.22 10.55
N ASP A 412 9.02 24.15 10.67
CA ASP A 412 8.29 23.51 9.58
C ASP A 412 6.87 23.15 10.05
N PRO A 413 5.86 23.97 9.74
CA PRO A 413 4.47 23.74 10.14
C PRO A 413 3.86 22.46 9.54
N TRP A 414 4.41 21.98 8.41
CA TRP A 414 3.95 20.75 7.77
C TRP A 414 4.21 19.52 8.64
N LEU A 415 5.18 19.57 9.55
CA LEU A 415 5.41 18.51 10.53
C LEU A 415 4.16 18.21 11.38
N ALA A 416 3.36 19.24 11.69
CA ALA A 416 2.13 19.06 12.45
C ALA A 416 1.06 18.22 11.71
N ARG A 417 1.15 18.16 10.38
CA ARG A 417 0.25 17.34 9.53
C ARG A 417 0.83 15.96 9.20
N ARG A 418 2.11 15.70 9.51
CA ARG A 418 2.76 14.41 9.27
C ARG A 418 2.41 13.44 10.40
N TYR A 419 1.69 12.37 10.08
CA TYR A 419 1.31 11.32 11.04
C TYR A 419 2.51 10.68 11.77
N GLY A 420 3.65 10.53 11.09
CA GLY A 420 4.88 10.03 11.71
C GLY A 420 5.38 10.93 12.84
N PHE A 421 5.25 12.27 12.70
CA PHE A 421 5.57 13.21 13.76
C PHE A 421 4.57 13.10 14.92
N LEU A 422 3.27 13.08 14.62
CA LEU A 422 2.20 12.93 15.60
C LEU A 422 2.38 11.66 16.44
N LEU A 423 2.53 10.50 15.78
CA LEU A 423 2.75 9.22 16.46
C LEU A 423 4.01 9.24 17.34
N SER A 424 5.09 9.86 16.85
CA SER A 424 6.36 9.96 17.61
C SER A 424 6.22 10.83 18.86
N VAL A 425 5.47 11.94 18.79
CA VAL A 425 5.19 12.81 19.94
C VAL A 425 4.28 12.11 20.94
N LEU A 426 3.21 11.47 20.46
CA LEU A 426 2.26 10.73 21.29
C LEU A 426 2.92 9.54 22.00
N ALA A 427 3.71 8.74 21.29
CA ALA A 427 4.44 7.62 21.89
C ALA A 427 5.40 8.09 22.97
N THR A 428 6.19 9.16 22.70
CA THR A 428 7.12 9.72 23.70
C THR A 428 6.38 10.29 24.90
N GLY A 429 5.26 10.97 24.68
CA GLY A 429 4.40 11.46 25.75
C GLY A 429 3.84 10.31 26.62
N ALA A 430 3.38 9.23 25.99
CA ALA A 430 2.89 8.04 26.69
C ALA A 430 3.99 7.37 27.53
N LEU A 431 5.20 7.26 26.96
CA LEU A 431 6.37 6.72 27.68
C LEU A 431 6.76 7.58 28.90
N LEU A 432 6.62 8.89 28.82
CA LEU A 432 6.96 9.78 29.93
C LEU A 432 5.87 9.89 30.99
N LEU A 433 4.60 9.80 30.61
CA LEU A 433 3.46 10.06 31.52
C LEU A 433 2.79 8.77 32.02
N LEU A 434 2.56 7.78 31.14
CA LEU A 434 1.79 6.58 31.46
C LEU A 434 2.69 5.41 31.87
N ALA A 435 3.79 5.15 31.14
CA ALA A 435 4.63 3.99 31.38
C ALA A 435 5.19 3.93 32.81
N PRO A 436 5.67 5.01 33.45
CA PRO A 436 6.17 4.93 34.83
C PRO A 436 5.07 4.57 35.84
N ARG A 437 3.84 5.09 35.64
CA ARG A 437 2.69 4.80 36.48
C ARG A 437 2.27 3.34 36.38
N TRP A 438 2.27 2.80 35.13
CA TRP A 438 1.89 1.42 34.86
C TRP A 438 2.97 0.43 35.34
N SER A 439 4.26 0.76 35.12
CA SER A 439 5.38 -0.02 35.63
C SER A 439 5.35 -0.12 37.16
N ALA A 440 5.18 1.00 37.87
CA ALA A 440 5.04 1.00 39.33
C ALA A 440 3.82 0.17 39.78
N ALA A 441 2.73 0.17 39.04
CA ALA A 441 1.55 -0.66 39.34
C ALA A 441 1.83 -2.16 39.15
N LEU A 442 2.60 -2.56 38.14
CA LEU A 442 3.02 -3.95 37.89
C LEU A 442 4.04 -4.42 38.95
N GLN A 443 5.02 -3.56 39.30
CA GLN A 443 6.03 -3.86 40.35
C GLN A 443 5.39 -4.09 41.71
N ARG A 444 4.37 -3.31 42.09
CA ARG A 444 3.58 -3.55 43.33
C ARG A 444 2.90 -4.91 43.34
N ARG A 445 2.83 -5.59 42.18
CA ARG A 445 2.29 -6.93 41.99
C ARG A 445 3.37 -8.01 41.85
N ARG A 446 4.59 -7.69 42.27
CA ARG A 446 5.76 -8.58 42.23
C ARG A 446 6.21 -8.97 40.82
N VAL A 447 5.79 -8.23 39.78
CA VAL A 447 6.39 -8.39 38.45
C VAL A 447 7.83 -7.84 38.51
N PRO A 448 8.82 -8.59 38.00
CA PRO A 448 10.22 -8.15 37.99
C PRO A 448 10.35 -6.75 37.37
N PRO A 449 11.16 -5.85 37.93
CA PRO A 449 11.20 -4.44 37.52
C PRO A 449 11.46 -4.23 36.04
N ARG A 450 12.41 -4.96 35.47
CA ARG A 450 12.73 -4.87 34.03
C ARG A 450 11.57 -5.28 33.15
N LEU A 451 10.89 -6.39 33.50
CA LEU A 451 9.71 -6.85 32.76
C LEU A 451 8.54 -5.86 32.88
N ALA A 452 8.32 -5.33 34.10
CA ALA A 452 7.29 -4.32 34.35
C ALA A 452 7.52 -3.04 33.52
N GLU A 453 8.77 -2.59 33.38
CA GLU A 453 9.13 -1.42 32.58
C GLU A 453 8.86 -1.65 31.08
N VAL A 454 9.32 -2.77 30.52
CA VAL A 454 9.18 -3.06 29.09
C VAL A 454 7.70 -3.27 28.72
N VAL A 455 6.96 -4.05 29.51
CA VAL A 455 5.52 -4.28 29.30
C VAL A 455 4.72 -2.97 29.42
N ALA A 456 5.03 -2.14 30.43
CA ALA A 456 4.36 -0.86 30.61
C ALA A 456 4.66 0.12 29.47
N ALA A 457 5.89 0.13 28.95
CA ALA A 457 6.29 0.96 27.82
C ALA A 457 5.55 0.57 26.53
N ALA A 458 5.58 -0.72 26.17
CA ALA A 458 4.89 -1.23 24.98
C ALA A 458 3.37 -1.00 25.06
N ALA A 459 2.75 -1.31 26.21
CA ALA A 459 1.32 -1.11 26.40
C ALA A 459 0.91 0.37 26.37
N ALA A 460 1.70 1.27 26.95
CA ALA A 460 1.41 2.70 26.97
C ALA A 460 1.52 3.31 25.57
N ALA A 461 2.56 2.94 24.81
CA ALA A 461 2.72 3.37 23.43
C ALA A 461 1.56 2.87 22.55
N GLN A 462 1.23 1.58 22.62
CA GLN A 462 0.14 0.99 21.85
C GLN A 462 -1.22 1.62 22.20
N ALA A 463 -1.53 1.82 23.47
CA ALA A 463 -2.80 2.40 23.90
C ALA A 463 -3.05 3.82 23.34
N VAL A 464 -1.98 4.60 23.16
CA VAL A 464 -2.08 5.98 22.66
C VAL A 464 -1.97 6.05 21.14
N CYS A 465 -1.16 5.18 20.50
CA CYS A 465 -0.92 5.21 19.07
C CYS A 465 -1.96 4.44 18.26
N ALA A 466 -2.56 3.36 18.82
CA ALA A 466 -3.51 2.53 18.08
C ALA A 466 -4.71 3.29 17.51
N PRO A 467 -5.38 4.23 18.21
CA PRO A 467 -6.46 5.01 17.63
C PRO A 467 -6.03 5.84 16.41
N VAL A 468 -4.78 6.35 16.40
CA VAL A 468 -4.24 7.11 15.27
C VAL A 468 -3.87 6.19 14.10
N ILE A 469 -3.37 4.98 14.39
CA ILE A 469 -3.06 3.97 13.37
C ILE A 469 -4.35 3.52 12.66
N VAL A 470 -5.43 3.32 13.40
CA VAL A 470 -6.74 2.96 12.82
C VAL A 470 -7.28 4.04 11.88
N LEU A 471 -7.05 5.31 12.20
CA LEU A 471 -7.43 6.42 11.30
C LEU A 471 -6.78 6.28 9.91
N LEU A 472 -5.57 5.68 9.85
CA LEU A 472 -4.77 5.56 8.63
C LEU A 472 -4.95 4.21 7.92
N ALA A 473 -5.09 3.14 8.69
CA ALA A 473 -4.94 1.78 8.19
C ALA A 473 -6.20 0.92 8.31
N ALA A 474 -7.27 1.43 8.94
CA ALA A 474 -8.54 0.73 9.17
C ALA A 474 -8.37 -0.70 9.76
N ARG A 475 -7.35 -0.90 10.62
CA ARG A 475 -7.03 -2.20 11.22
C ARG A 475 -6.40 -2.05 12.60
N VAL A 476 -6.52 -3.11 13.40
CA VAL A 476 -5.89 -3.23 14.74
C VAL A 476 -5.04 -4.48 14.78
N GLY A 477 -3.74 -4.34 15.09
CA GLY A 477 -2.81 -5.45 15.28
C GLY A 477 -2.99 -6.09 16.65
N LEU A 478 -3.47 -7.33 16.71
CA LEU A 478 -3.60 -8.07 17.98
C LEU A 478 -2.25 -8.58 18.49
N VAL A 479 -1.33 -8.90 17.59
CA VAL A 479 0.01 -9.39 17.90
C VAL A 479 1.03 -8.27 18.14
N ALA A 480 0.61 -7.01 18.01
CA ALA A 480 1.51 -5.85 18.09
C ALA A 480 2.29 -5.82 19.43
N VAL A 481 1.61 -5.97 20.58
CA VAL A 481 2.27 -5.90 21.88
C VAL A 481 3.27 -7.05 22.10
N PRO A 482 2.94 -8.34 21.89
CA PRO A 482 3.93 -9.41 22.04
C PRO A 482 5.06 -9.33 21.01
N CYS A 483 4.79 -8.95 19.75
CA CYS A 483 5.84 -8.79 18.75
C CYS A 483 6.82 -7.66 19.12
N ASN A 484 6.30 -6.52 19.57
CA ASN A 484 7.12 -5.41 20.06
C ASN A 484 7.98 -5.82 21.27
N LEU A 485 7.39 -6.56 22.23
CA LEU A 485 8.12 -7.05 23.41
C LEU A 485 9.28 -7.97 23.02
N LEU A 486 9.08 -8.88 22.07
CA LEU A 486 10.10 -9.82 21.61
C LEU A 486 11.16 -9.14 20.72
N ALA A 487 10.75 -8.19 19.88
CA ALA A 487 11.66 -7.44 19.02
C ALA A 487 12.58 -6.51 19.82
N GLU A 488 12.06 -5.87 20.88
CA GLU A 488 12.81 -4.91 21.71
C GLU A 488 14.06 -5.53 22.35
N LEU A 489 14.04 -6.83 22.63
CA LEU A 489 15.20 -7.56 23.16
C LEU A 489 16.41 -7.50 22.22
N ALA A 490 16.15 -7.48 20.92
CA ALA A 490 17.16 -7.53 19.87
C ALA A 490 17.51 -6.14 19.27
N VAL A 491 16.65 -5.13 19.46
CA VAL A 491 16.86 -3.77 18.93
C VAL A 491 18.14 -3.14 19.48
N GLY A 492 18.37 -3.25 20.79
CA GLY A 492 19.57 -2.69 21.45
C GLY A 492 20.89 -3.24 20.87
N PRO A 493 21.11 -4.57 20.88
CA PRO A 493 22.30 -5.19 20.29
C PRO A 493 22.46 -4.90 18.79
N ALA A 494 21.36 -5.00 18.02
CA ALA A 494 21.41 -4.69 16.57
C ALA A 494 21.87 -3.25 16.32
N THR A 495 21.31 -2.31 17.06
CA THR A 495 21.61 -0.87 16.92
C THR A 495 23.06 -0.55 17.34
N VAL A 496 23.52 -1.03 18.50
CA VAL A 496 24.87 -0.73 18.98
C VAL A 496 25.94 -1.31 18.05
N LEU A 497 25.82 -2.58 17.67
CA LEU A 497 26.77 -3.23 16.77
C LEU A 497 26.68 -2.66 15.34
N GLY A 498 25.46 -2.32 14.89
CA GLY A 498 25.22 -1.67 13.60
C GLY A 498 25.85 -0.28 13.54
N PHE A 499 25.76 0.54 14.60
CA PHE A 499 26.46 1.83 14.67
C PHE A 499 27.96 1.67 14.74
N ALA A 500 28.47 0.66 15.45
CA ALA A 500 29.89 0.35 15.45
C ALA A 500 30.36 -0.03 14.04
N ALA A 501 29.60 -0.85 13.31
CA ALA A 501 29.88 -1.17 11.90
C ALA A 501 29.82 0.09 10.99
N LEU A 502 28.83 0.96 11.18
CA LEU A 502 28.68 2.22 10.43
C LEU A 502 29.91 3.13 10.59
N VAL A 503 30.40 3.30 11.83
CA VAL A 503 31.53 4.18 12.13
C VAL A 503 32.84 3.58 11.65
N THR A 504 33.01 2.27 11.68
CA THR A 504 34.24 1.59 11.27
C THR A 504 34.34 1.34 9.76
N ALA A 505 33.19 1.26 9.05
CA ALA A 505 33.16 0.94 7.62
C ALA A 505 34.01 1.88 6.74
N PRO A 506 34.07 3.21 6.94
CA PRO A 506 34.89 4.09 6.11
C PRO A 506 36.40 3.92 6.31
N PHE A 507 36.83 3.30 7.42
CA PHE A 507 38.25 3.20 7.80
C PHE A 507 38.77 1.76 7.69
N VAL A 508 38.02 0.76 8.17
CA VAL A 508 38.46 -0.65 8.24
C VAL A 508 37.28 -1.56 7.91
N LEU A 509 37.01 -1.75 6.63
CA LEU A 509 35.87 -2.51 6.12
C LEU A 509 35.82 -3.98 6.66
N PRO A 510 36.91 -4.75 6.80
CA PRO A 510 36.88 -6.09 7.39
C PRO A 510 36.30 -6.10 8.82
N VAL A 511 36.71 -5.14 9.66
CA VAL A 511 36.15 -4.99 11.03
C VAL A 511 34.67 -4.66 10.99
N ALA A 512 34.26 -3.76 10.08
CA ALA A 512 32.85 -3.42 9.88
C ALA A 512 32.02 -4.65 9.44
N LYS A 513 32.54 -5.51 8.57
CA LYS A 513 31.87 -6.77 8.16
C LYS A 513 31.68 -7.73 9.33
N VAL A 514 32.68 -7.87 10.22
CA VAL A 514 32.56 -8.70 11.43
C VAL A 514 31.50 -8.12 12.37
N LEU A 515 31.52 -6.81 12.62
CA LEU A 515 30.53 -6.14 13.47
C LEU A 515 29.10 -6.24 12.88
N ALA A 516 28.98 -6.09 11.54
CA ALA A 516 27.71 -6.26 10.84
C ALA A 516 27.23 -7.72 10.90
N TRP A 517 28.14 -8.70 10.81
CA TRP A 517 27.80 -10.12 10.98
C TRP A 517 27.24 -10.39 12.40
N CYS A 518 27.90 -9.88 13.43
CA CYS A 518 27.38 -9.97 14.80
C CYS A 518 26.01 -9.28 14.95
N ALA A 519 25.80 -8.11 14.31
CA ALA A 519 24.53 -7.38 14.30
C ALA A 519 23.45 -8.09 13.47
N GLY A 520 23.83 -8.95 12.55
CA GLY A 520 22.94 -9.73 11.71
C GLY A 520 22.06 -10.68 12.49
N TRP A 521 22.57 -11.31 13.56
CA TRP A 521 21.79 -12.23 14.39
C TRP A 521 20.58 -11.58 15.06
N PRO A 522 20.72 -10.46 15.80
CA PRO A 522 19.55 -9.77 16.34
C PRO A 522 18.66 -9.16 15.25
N ALA A 523 19.19 -8.77 14.10
CA ALA A 523 18.36 -8.31 12.98
C ALA A 523 17.49 -9.44 12.40
N GLU A 524 18.06 -10.65 12.21
CA GLU A 524 17.29 -11.85 11.82
C GLU A 524 16.22 -12.21 12.85
N TRP A 525 16.51 -12.08 14.15
CA TRP A 525 15.51 -12.29 15.19
C TRP A 525 14.32 -11.35 15.01
N ILE A 526 14.55 -10.04 14.79
CA ILE A 526 13.50 -9.05 14.58
C ILE A 526 12.67 -9.40 13.33
N ALA A 527 13.33 -9.75 12.22
CA ALA A 527 12.66 -10.20 11.00
C ALA A 527 11.84 -11.48 11.23
N GLY A 528 12.40 -12.44 11.96
CA GLY A 528 11.72 -13.69 12.36
C GLY A 528 10.47 -13.44 13.19
N VAL A 529 10.53 -12.55 14.19
CA VAL A 529 9.38 -12.12 14.99
C VAL A 529 8.29 -11.50 14.10
N ALA A 530 8.69 -10.60 13.19
CA ALA A 530 7.74 -9.97 12.27
C ALA A 530 7.07 -11.00 11.34
N ARG A 531 7.84 -11.89 10.72
CA ARG A 531 7.32 -12.93 9.81
C ARG A 531 6.41 -13.91 10.54
N THR A 532 6.85 -14.42 11.69
CA THR A 532 6.08 -15.38 12.51
C THR A 532 4.80 -14.72 13.03
N GLY A 533 4.91 -13.50 13.59
CA GLY A 533 3.76 -12.75 14.07
C GLY A 533 2.73 -12.45 12.97
N ALA A 534 3.19 -12.07 11.79
CA ALA A 534 2.33 -11.80 10.64
C ALA A 534 1.66 -13.06 10.05
N ALA A 535 2.30 -14.22 10.22
CA ALA A 535 1.77 -15.51 9.76
C ALA A 535 0.68 -16.07 10.70
N LEU A 536 0.55 -15.55 11.93
CA LEU A 536 -0.48 -15.99 12.85
C LEU A 536 -1.87 -15.63 12.33
N PRO A 537 -2.81 -16.57 12.26
CA PRO A 537 -4.18 -16.28 11.86
C PRO A 537 -4.80 -15.29 12.87
N GLY A 538 -5.31 -14.17 12.38
CA GLY A 538 -5.85 -13.10 13.23
C GLY A 538 -4.79 -12.16 13.81
N ALA A 539 -3.59 -12.12 13.23
CA ALA A 539 -2.56 -11.14 13.59
C ALA A 539 -3.09 -9.69 13.54
N GLU A 540 -3.95 -9.41 12.60
CA GLU A 540 -4.66 -8.13 12.46
C GLU A 540 -6.16 -8.35 12.25
N ILE A 541 -6.97 -7.43 12.78
CA ILE A 541 -8.44 -7.41 12.60
C ILE A 541 -8.80 -6.14 11.85
N GLY A 542 -9.68 -6.25 10.84
CA GLY A 542 -10.31 -5.11 10.21
C GLY A 542 -11.11 -4.30 11.25
N TRP A 543 -10.93 -2.99 11.25
CA TRP A 543 -11.61 -2.06 12.13
C TRP A 543 -12.18 -0.92 11.30
N PRO A 544 -13.37 -0.36 11.63
CA PRO A 544 -13.87 0.81 10.90
C PRO A 544 -12.80 1.90 10.81
N GLY A 545 -12.50 2.36 9.61
CA GLY A 545 -11.55 3.44 9.36
C GLY A 545 -12.13 4.82 9.71
N GLY A 546 -11.33 5.86 9.44
CA GLY A 546 -11.75 7.22 9.68
C GLY A 546 -11.76 7.62 11.16
N TRP A 547 -12.20 8.85 11.43
CA TRP A 547 -12.16 9.42 12.77
C TRP A 547 -13.16 8.77 13.74
N GLU A 548 -14.28 8.22 13.22
CA GLU A 548 -15.29 7.51 14.01
C GLU A 548 -14.73 6.20 14.58
N GLY A 549 -14.04 5.41 13.76
CA GLY A 549 -13.36 4.20 14.20
C GLY A 549 -12.22 4.48 15.17
N ALA A 550 -11.47 5.57 14.96
CA ALA A 550 -10.44 6.01 15.89
C ALA A 550 -11.01 6.40 17.27
N LEU A 551 -12.12 7.14 17.27
CA LEU A 551 -12.82 7.50 18.51
C LEU A 551 -13.38 6.27 19.22
N ALA A 552 -14.03 5.37 18.49
CA ALA A 552 -14.53 4.11 19.04
C ALA A 552 -13.42 3.29 19.70
N LEU A 553 -12.26 3.15 19.04
CA LEU A 553 -11.11 2.44 19.62
C LEU A 553 -10.53 3.17 20.84
N ALA A 554 -10.49 4.50 20.83
CA ALA A 554 -10.05 5.28 21.97
C ALA A 554 -10.98 5.06 23.18
N VAL A 555 -12.30 5.06 22.98
CA VAL A 555 -13.29 4.75 24.03
C VAL A 555 -13.11 3.33 24.54
N VAL A 556 -12.96 2.35 23.67
CA VAL A 556 -12.70 0.94 24.04
C VAL A 556 -11.39 0.84 24.87
N THR A 557 -10.30 1.51 24.41
CA THR A 557 -9.02 1.52 25.12
C THR A 557 -9.17 2.09 26.54
N VAL A 558 -9.86 3.22 26.68
CA VAL A 558 -10.12 3.84 28.00
C VAL A 558 -10.96 2.91 28.87
N ALA A 559 -12.00 2.27 28.31
CA ALA A 559 -12.84 1.32 29.03
C ALA A 559 -12.08 0.05 29.46
N LEU A 560 -11.10 -0.39 28.66
CA LEU A 560 -10.25 -1.53 29.00
C LEU A 560 -9.28 -1.27 30.16
N VAL A 561 -8.94 -0.02 30.47
CA VAL A 561 -8.04 0.31 31.60
C VAL A 561 -8.59 -0.16 32.97
N PRO A 562 -9.82 0.16 33.37
CA PRO A 562 -10.38 -0.35 34.63
C PRO A 562 -10.63 -1.87 34.61
N VAL A 563 -10.99 -2.42 33.46
CA VAL A 563 -11.13 -3.88 33.26
C VAL A 563 -9.78 -4.55 33.44
N GLY A 564 -8.73 -4.07 32.79
CA GLY A 564 -7.36 -4.57 32.94
C GLY A 564 -6.87 -4.51 34.36
N ARG A 565 -7.19 -3.42 35.10
CA ARG A 565 -6.90 -3.33 36.52
C ARG A 565 -7.61 -4.41 37.35
N ARG A 566 -8.86 -4.78 37.00
CA ARG A 566 -9.60 -5.86 37.64
C ARG A 566 -9.02 -7.23 37.29
N VAL A 567 -8.76 -7.47 35.98
CA VAL A 567 -8.19 -8.73 35.48
C VAL A 567 -6.82 -9.00 36.14
N VAL A 568 -5.92 -8.03 36.14
CA VAL A 568 -4.60 -8.14 36.76
C VAL A 568 -4.68 -8.37 38.28
N ARG A 569 -5.82 -8.05 38.91
CA ARG A 569 -6.04 -8.38 40.35
C ARG A 569 -6.36 -9.85 40.62
N ARG A 570 -6.74 -10.61 39.61
CA ARG A 570 -7.12 -12.02 39.69
C ARG A 570 -6.28 -12.85 38.72
N PRO A 571 -5.25 -13.56 39.19
CA PRO A 571 -4.31 -14.25 38.28
C PRO A 571 -4.96 -15.29 37.39
N TRP A 572 -6.03 -15.94 37.84
CA TRP A 572 -6.78 -16.86 37.01
C TRP A 572 -7.50 -16.17 35.82
N LEU A 573 -7.97 -14.91 35.99
CA LEU A 573 -8.51 -14.12 34.90
C LEU A 573 -7.42 -13.74 33.89
N CYS A 574 -6.19 -13.47 34.34
CA CYS A 574 -5.06 -13.23 33.43
C CYS A 574 -4.78 -14.46 32.58
N VAL A 575 -4.77 -15.65 33.17
CA VAL A 575 -4.59 -16.91 32.44
C VAL A 575 -5.74 -17.14 31.46
N LEU A 576 -6.98 -16.93 31.89
CA LEU A 576 -8.15 -17.06 31.03
C LEU A 576 -8.12 -16.07 29.84
N CYS A 577 -7.78 -14.80 30.10
CA CYS A 577 -7.65 -13.78 29.05
C CYS A 577 -6.49 -14.11 28.09
N ALA A 578 -5.34 -14.56 28.61
CA ALA A 578 -4.21 -14.96 27.79
C ALA A 578 -4.58 -16.16 26.91
N PHE A 579 -5.30 -17.14 27.46
CA PHE A 579 -5.79 -18.28 26.73
C PHE A 579 -6.84 -17.90 25.66
N ALA A 580 -7.78 -16.99 26.01
CA ALA A 580 -8.76 -16.47 25.05
C ALA A 580 -8.09 -15.68 23.90
N VAL A 581 -7.08 -14.86 24.21
CA VAL A 581 -6.27 -14.15 23.20
C VAL A 581 -5.52 -15.15 22.34
N LEU A 582 -4.91 -16.18 22.93
CA LEU A 582 -4.22 -17.23 22.20
C LEU A 582 -5.18 -17.95 21.24
N LEU A 583 -6.38 -18.32 21.69
CA LEU A 583 -7.41 -18.90 20.83
C LEU A 583 -7.86 -17.96 19.71
N ALA A 584 -8.04 -16.66 20.03
CA ALA A 584 -8.42 -15.66 19.04
C ALA A 584 -7.34 -15.41 17.99
N VAL A 585 -6.06 -15.49 18.37
CA VAL A 585 -4.91 -15.34 17.46
C VAL A 585 -4.68 -16.62 16.65
N CYS A 586 -4.63 -17.79 17.32
CA CYS A 586 -4.37 -19.06 16.66
C CYS A 586 -5.54 -19.51 15.77
N ARG A 587 -6.77 -19.09 16.09
CA ARG A 587 -8.01 -19.45 15.36
C ARG A 587 -8.01 -20.92 14.93
N PRO A 588 -7.95 -21.88 15.87
CA PRO A 588 -7.92 -23.29 15.49
C PRO A 588 -9.09 -23.62 14.58
N ALA A 589 -8.82 -24.22 13.42
CA ALA A 589 -9.80 -24.46 12.36
C ALA A 589 -11.13 -25.07 12.88
N PRO A 590 -11.16 -26.07 13.81
CA PRO A 590 -12.40 -26.62 14.32
C PRO A 590 -13.23 -25.58 15.09
N ILE A 591 -12.60 -24.74 15.91
CA ILE A 591 -13.31 -23.73 16.71
C ILE A 591 -13.84 -22.62 15.80
N THR A 592 -13.04 -22.16 14.84
CA THR A 592 -13.46 -21.14 13.89
C THR A 592 -14.66 -21.61 13.06
N ARG A 593 -14.63 -22.86 12.57
CA ARG A 593 -15.76 -23.46 11.82
C ARG A 593 -17.04 -23.53 12.64
N VAL A 594 -16.93 -23.88 13.94
CA VAL A 594 -18.09 -23.93 14.83
C VAL A 594 -18.68 -22.53 15.07
N ILE A 595 -17.84 -21.52 15.25
CA ILE A 595 -18.29 -20.15 15.55
C ILE A 595 -18.81 -19.42 14.31
N THR A 596 -18.13 -19.56 13.18
CA THR A 596 -18.47 -18.81 11.95
C THR A 596 -19.39 -19.57 11.01
N GLY A 597 -19.46 -20.91 11.14
CA GLY A 597 -20.11 -21.77 10.14
C GLY A 597 -19.38 -21.80 8.77
N TRP A 598 -18.17 -21.24 8.69
CA TRP A 598 -17.39 -21.12 7.46
C TRP A 598 -16.14 -22.02 7.46
N PRO A 599 -15.83 -22.71 6.37
CA PRO A 599 -16.71 -22.93 5.21
C PRO A 599 -17.90 -23.84 5.56
N PRO A 600 -19.06 -23.63 4.92
CA PRO A 600 -20.23 -24.46 5.18
C PRO A 600 -19.98 -25.90 4.73
N PRO A 601 -20.49 -26.92 5.44
CA PRO A 601 -20.29 -28.30 5.07
C PRO A 601 -20.90 -28.62 3.69
N GLY A 602 -20.19 -29.40 2.87
CA GLY A 602 -20.67 -29.81 1.55
C GLY A 602 -20.63 -28.70 0.48
N TRP A 603 -19.84 -27.64 0.66
CA TRP A 603 -19.62 -26.64 -0.37
C TRP A 603 -19.06 -27.27 -1.66
N ARG A 604 -19.44 -26.71 -2.82
CA ARG A 604 -19.08 -27.19 -4.16
C ARG A 604 -18.09 -26.26 -4.86
N ALA A 605 -18.34 -24.96 -4.76
CA ALA A 605 -17.49 -23.92 -5.30
C ALA A 605 -17.46 -22.71 -4.35
N VAL A 606 -16.35 -21.99 -4.33
CA VAL A 606 -16.20 -20.75 -3.58
C VAL A 606 -15.59 -19.71 -4.49
N VAL A 607 -16.20 -18.51 -4.54
CA VAL A 607 -15.58 -17.30 -5.06
C VAL A 607 -14.91 -16.61 -3.89
N CYS A 608 -13.59 -16.52 -3.91
CA CYS A 608 -12.80 -15.88 -2.88
C CYS A 608 -12.91 -14.35 -2.99
N ASP A 609 -12.97 -13.64 -1.86
CA ASP A 609 -12.79 -12.20 -1.85
C ASP A 609 -11.29 -11.88 -1.96
N VAL A 610 -10.84 -11.74 -3.21
CA VAL A 610 -9.45 -11.42 -3.57
C VAL A 610 -9.23 -9.96 -3.91
N GLY A 611 -10.27 -9.11 -3.76
CA GLY A 611 -10.29 -7.73 -4.22
C GLY A 611 -10.73 -7.62 -5.68
N GLN A 612 -10.22 -6.64 -6.44
CA GLN A 612 -10.51 -6.53 -7.86
C GLN A 612 -9.73 -7.60 -8.62
N GLY A 613 -10.44 -8.63 -9.12
CA GLY A 613 -9.85 -9.78 -9.80
C GLY A 613 -10.60 -11.07 -9.49
N ASP A 614 -10.15 -12.19 -10.04
CA ASP A 614 -10.78 -13.49 -9.89
C ASP A 614 -9.98 -14.45 -9.02
N GLY A 615 -10.70 -15.25 -8.24
CA GLY A 615 -10.16 -16.36 -7.46
C GLY A 615 -11.28 -17.33 -7.13
N LEU A 616 -11.35 -18.47 -7.82
CA LEU A 616 -12.39 -19.48 -7.62
C LEU A 616 -11.78 -20.78 -7.16
N VAL A 617 -12.45 -21.47 -6.25
CA VAL A 617 -12.03 -22.75 -5.68
C VAL A 617 -13.16 -23.76 -5.85
N LEU A 618 -12.88 -24.84 -6.55
CA LEU A 618 -13.85 -25.90 -6.86
C LEU A 618 -13.48 -27.16 -6.09
N ALA A 619 -14.38 -27.63 -5.22
CA ALA A 619 -14.13 -28.77 -4.33
C ALA A 619 -13.97 -30.09 -5.12
N ALA A 620 -12.85 -30.78 -4.89
CA ALA A 620 -12.54 -32.07 -5.54
C ALA A 620 -12.38 -33.22 -4.54
N GLY A 621 -12.58 -32.98 -3.26
CA GLY A 621 -12.44 -33.93 -2.15
C GLY A 621 -11.83 -33.23 -0.92
N ASP A 622 -11.55 -34.00 0.13
CA ASP A 622 -11.04 -33.47 1.39
C ASP A 622 -9.66 -32.81 1.20
N GLY A 623 -9.60 -31.51 1.47
CA GLY A 623 -8.40 -30.73 1.33
C GLY A 623 -7.85 -30.58 -0.09
N THR A 624 -8.62 -31.04 -1.11
CA THR A 624 -8.24 -31.01 -2.53
C THR A 624 -9.20 -30.14 -3.33
N ALA A 625 -8.68 -29.29 -4.21
CA ALA A 625 -9.48 -28.42 -5.06
C ALA A 625 -8.82 -28.16 -6.42
N LEU A 626 -9.64 -27.87 -7.43
CA LEU A 626 -9.25 -27.14 -8.62
C LEU A 626 -9.36 -25.65 -8.30
N VAL A 627 -8.32 -24.88 -8.62
CA VAL A 627 -8.31 -23.42 -8.44
C VAL A 627 -8.31 -22.76 -9.80
N VAL A 628 -9.15 -21.76 -9.99
CA VAL A 628 -9.24 -20.96 -11.21
C VAL A 628 -8.96 -19.51 -10.84
N ASP A 629 -7.88 -18.98 -11.36
CA ASP A 629 -7.29 -17.69 -11.06
C ASP A 629 -6.88 -17.48 -9.58
N THR A 630 -6.06 -16.50 -9.33
CA THR A 630 -5.44 -16.28 -8.02
C THR A 630 -5.60 -14.85 -7.49
N GLY A 631 -6.26 -13.99 -8.24
CA GLY A 631 -6.43 -12.59 -7.89
C GLY A 631 -5.13 -11.77 -7.94
N PRO A 632 -5.20 -10.49 -7.56
CA PRO A 632 -4.06 -9.58 -7.60
C PRO A 632 -3.12 -9.71 -6.39
N GLU A 633 -3.60 -10.25 -5.26
CA GLU A 633 -2.85 -10.22 -4.01
C GLU A 633 -2.60 -11.62 -3.40
N PRO A 634 -1.31 -12.03 -3.25
CA PRO A 634 -0.97 -13.35 -2.71
C PRO A 634 -1.57 -13.67 -1.34
N ARG A 635 -1.77 -12.67 -0.48
CA ARG A 635 -2.33 -12.89 0.86
C ARG A 635 -3.82 -13.19 0.84
N ALA A 636 -4.56 -12.61 -0.09
CA ALA A 636 -6.00 -12.79 -0.18
C ALA A 636 -6.36 -14.23 -0.56
N ILE A 637 -5.75 -14.73 -1.63
CA ILE A 637 -5.97 -16.12 -2.06
C ILE A 637 -5.41 -17.14 -1.06
N ASP A 638 -4.24 -16.89 -0.46
CA ASP A 638 -3.66 -17.75 0.57
C ASP A 638 -4.58 -17.90 1.78
N ARG A 639 -5.17 -16.81 2.24
CA ARG A 639 -6.17 -16.79 3.32
C ARG A 639 -7.40 -17.62 2.97
N CYS A 640 -7.99 -17.37 1.80
CA CYS A 640 -9.17 -18.09 1.34
C CYS A 640 -8.91 -19.61 1.28
N LEU A 641 -7.83 -20.03 0.64
CA LEU A 641 -7.46 -21.44 0.54
C LEU A 641 -7.17 -22.08 1.91
N THR A 642 -6.59 -21.33 2.85
CA THR A 642 -6.34 -21.77 4.22
C THR A 642 -7.63 -21.95 5.01
N GLU A 643 -8.57 -21.00 4.90
CA GLU A 643 -9.89 -21.09 5.53
C GLU A 643 -10.71 -22.26 5.01
N LEU A 644 -10.60 -22.56 3.71
CA LEU A 644 -11.22 -23.72 3.07
C LEU A 644 -10.52 -25.04 3.41
N GLY A 645 -9.33 -24.99 4.02
CA GLY A 645 -8.52 -26.17 4.37
C GLY A 645 -7.93 -26.87 3.15
N ILE A 646 -7.60 -26.12 2.09
CA ILE A 646 -7.01 -26.67 0.88
C ILE A 646 -5.50 -26.84 1.05
N HIS A 647 -5.03 -28.07 0.88
CA HIS A 647 -3.61 -28.43 0.96
C HIS A 647 -3.07 -28.97 -0.36
N ARG A 648 -3.96 -29.44 -1.26
CA ARG A 648 -3.62 -30.02 -2.54
C ARG A 648 -4.41 -29.37 -3.67
N ILE A 649 -3.69 -28.93 -4.70
CA ILE A 649 -4.24 -28.31 -5.92
C ILE A 649 -3.69 -29.11 -7.11
N PRO A 650 -4.35 -30.19 -7.54
CA PRO A 650 -3.85 -31.01 -8.66
C PRO A 650 -3.71 -30.19 -9.95
N LEU A 651 -4.59 -29.21 -10.17
CA LEU A 651 -4.53 -28.27 -11.27
C LEU A 651 -4.92 -26.88 -10.80
N LEU A 652 -4.13 -25.88 -11.21
CA LEU A 652 -4.42 -24.46 -11.07
C LEU A 652 -4.57 -23.90 -12.49
N VAL A 653 -5.73 -23.37 -12.84
CA VAL A 653 -6.02 -22.76 -14.13
C VAL A 653 -5.85 -21.25 -14.01
N LEU A 654 -5.07 -20.65 -14.89
CA LEU A 654 -4.96 -19.21 -15.06
C LEU A 654 -5.66 -18.85 -16.38
N THR A 655 -6.79 -18.16 -16.28
CA THR A 655 -7.65 -17.89 -17.44
C THR A 655 -6.93 -17.06 -18.49
N HIS A 656 -6.21 -16.02 -18.06
CA HIS A 656 -5.36 -15.18 -18.89
C HIS A 656 -4.31 -14.48 -18.03
N PHE A 657 -3.39 -13.70 -18.63
CA PHE A 657 -2.23 -13.19 -17.89
C PHE A 657 -2.41 -11.79 -17.32
N HIS A 658 -3.60 -11.23 -17.20
CA HIS A 658 -3.75 -9.97 -16.48
C HIS A 658 -3.39 -10.11 -14.99
N ALA A 659 -2.89 -9.01 -14.40
CA ALA A 659 -2.34 -9.02 -13.04
C ALA A 659 -3.38 -9.35 -11.97
N ASP A 660 -4.62 -9.00 -12.18
CA ASP A 660 -5.76 -9.29 -11.30
C ASP A 660 -6.24 -10.76 -11.35
N HIS A 661 -5.61 -11.58 -12.20
CA HIS A 661 -5.82 -13.04 -12.27
C HIS A 661 -4.59 -13.83 -11.82
N VAL A 662 -3.35 -13.31 -12.04
CA VAL A 662 -2.12 -14.11 -11.86
C VAL A 662 -1.20 -13.63 -10.75
N ASP A 663 -1.23 -12.36 -10.32
CA ASP A 663 -0.25 -11.82 -9.35
C ASP A 663 -0.37 -12.46 -7.95
N GLY A 664 -1.51 -13.08 -7.64
CA GLY A 664 -1.75 -13.88 -6.44
C GLY A 664 -1.07 -15.26 -6.42
N LEU A 665 -0.52 -15.74 -7.53
CA LEU A 665 0.04 -17.08 -7.70
C LEU A 665 1.00 -17.51 -6.55
N PRO A 666 1.94 -16.70 -6.07
CA PRO A 666 2.80 -17.08 -4.94
C PRO A 666 2.02 -17.40 -3.65
N GLY A 667 0.83 -16.83 -3.49
CA GLY A 667 -0.07 -17.11 -2.36
C GLY A 667 -0.75 -18.46 -2.49
N ALA A 668 -1.20 -18.80 -3.69
CA ALA A 668 -1.82 -20.11 -3.97
C ALA A 668 -0.82 -21.27 -3.79
N LEU A 669 0.45 -21.04 -4.10
CA LEU A 669 1.53 -22.02 -3.96
C LEU A 669 2.01 -22.23 -2.51
N ARG A 670 1.76 -21.28 -1.61
CA ARG A 670 2.32 -21.28 -0.25
C ARG A 670 1.79 -22.43 0.59
N GLY A 671 2.69 -23.36 0.98
CA GLY A 671 2.37 -24.47 1.87
C GLY A 671 1.42 -25.51 1.27
N ARG A 672 1.28 -25.54 -0.07
CA ARG A 672 0.38 -26.45 -0.80
C ARG A 672 1.13 -27.23 -1.86
N SER A 673 0.67 -28.45 -2.12
CA SER A 673 1.15 -29.22 -3.26
C SER A 673 0.32 -28.88 -4.51
N VAL A 674 0.97 -28.34 -5.54
CA VAL A 674 0.36 -27.99 -6.83
C VAL A 674 0.90 -28.95 -7.88
N GLY A 675 0.00 -29.62 -8.64
CA GLY A 675 0.38 -30.63 -9.63
C GLY A 675 0.81 -29.99 -10.95
N ALA A 676 -0.01 -29.11 -11.50
CA ALA A 676 0.28 -28.37 -12.73
C ALA A 676 -0.42 -27.01 -12.71
N ILE A 677 0.09 -26.09 -13.52
CA ILE A 677 -0.56 -24.81 -13.82
C ILE A 677 -0.97 -24.82 -15.30
N GLU A 678 -2.27 -24.68 -15.56
CA GLU A 678 -2.83 -24.60 -16.91
C GLU A 678 -3.04 -23.13 -17.29
N THR A 679 -2.64 -22.74 -18.51
CA THR A 679 -2.70 -21.36 -18.98
C THR A 679 -3.29 -21.26 -20.36
N THR A 680 -3.81 -20.07 -20.71
CA THR A 680 -4.18 -19.73 -22.09
C THR A 680 -2.99 -19.81 -23.05
N THR A 681 -3.28 -19.86 -24.34
CA THR A 681 -2.28 -19.90 -25.42
C THR A 681 -1.62 -18.55 -25.67
N LEU A 682 -2.36 -17.44 -25.50
CA LEU A 682 -1.85 -16.07 -25.69
C LEU A 682 -1.00 -15.64 -24.49
N GLN A 683 0.27 -15.34 -24.74
CA GLN A 683 1.25 -14.94 -23.71
C GLN A 683 1.33 -13.41 -23.55
N ASP A 684 0.19 -12.76 -23.37
CA ASP A 684 0.05 -11.31 -23.24
C ASP A 684 -0.71 -10.97 -21.93
N PRO A 685 -0.30 -9.96 -21.15
CA PRO A 685 0.91 -9.15 -21.27
C PRO A 685 2.20 -9.96 -21.01
N PRO A 686 3.30 -9.67 -21.74
CA PRO A 686 4.52 -10.49 -21.67
C PRO A 686 5.18 -10.47 -20.29
N GLY A 687 5.00 -9.39 -19.52
CA GLY A 687 5.55 -9.24 -18.16
C GLY A 687 4.93 -10.23 -17.17
N GLN A 688 3.61 -10.39 -17.18
CA GLN A 688 2.89 -11.32 -16.33
C GLN A 688 3.07 -12.77 -16.80
N ALA A 689 3.09 -13.01 -18.11
CA ALA A 689 3.40 -14.33 -18.64
C ALA A 689 4.81 -14.79 -18.22
N TRP A 690 5.80 -13.90 -18.24
CA TRP A 690 7.12 -14.17 -17.69
C TRP A 690 7.08 -14.43 -16.17
N PHE A 691 6.35 -13.61 -15.41
CA PHE A 691 6.18 -13.77 -13.95
C PHE A 691 5.62 -15.16 -13.60
N VAL A 692 4.60 -15.61 -14.31
CA VAL A 692 3.99 -16.95 -14.11
C VAL A 692 5.01 -18.04 -14.43
N ARG A 693 5.71 -17.97 -15.58
CA ARG A 693 6.74 -18.94 -15.96
C ARG A 693 7.86 -19.04 -14.92
N GLU A 694 8.38 -17.89 -14.49
CA GLU A 694 9.46 -17.83 -13.50
C GLU A 694 9.00 -18.37 -12.13
N THR A 695 7.78 -18.04 -11.70
CA THR A 695 7.21 -18.53 -10.45
C THR A 695 6.98 -20.04 -10.47
N ALA A 696 6.45 -20.57 -11.56
CA ALA A 696 6.26 -22.00 -11.77
C ALA A 696 7.59 -22.76 -11.81
N ALA A 697 8.59 -22.23 -12.53
CA ALA A 697 9.92 -22.82 -12.63
C ALA A 697 10.63 -22.89 -11.27
N ARG A 698 10.57 -21.83 -10.47
CA ARG A 698 11.11 -21.82 -9.09
C ARG A 698 10.43 -22.83 -8.19
N ALA A 699 9.13 -23.02 -8.36
CA ALA A 699 8.36 -24.01 -7.62
C ALA A 699 8.45 -25.42 -8.22
N ARG A 700 9.11 -25.61 -9.37
CA ARG A 700 9.19 -26.87 -10.14
C ARG A 700 7.82 -27.43 -10.50
N ILE A 701 6.88 -26.56 -10.87
CA ILE A 701 5.54 -26.92 -11.27
C ILE A 701 5.44 -26.84 -12.80
N PRO A 702 4.95 -27.90 -13.48
CA PRO A 702 4.81 -27.88 -14.93
C PRO A 702 3.72 -26.90 -15.36
N LEU A 703 3.99 -26.17 -16.47
CA LEU A 703 3.02 -25.35 -17.16
C LEU A 703 2.44 -26.15 -18.34
N VAL A 704 1.12 -26.22 -18.41
CA VAL A 704 0.39 -26.85 -19.52
C VAL A 704 -0.50 -25.81 -20.19
N ARG A 705 -0.78 -26.01 -21.47
CA ARG A 705 -1.71 -25.12 -22.23
C ARG A 705 -3.09 -25.70 -22.19
N ALA A 706 -4.10 -24.87 -22.02
CA ALA A 706 -5.50 -25.25 -22.17
C ALA A 706 -5.80 -25.62 -23.62
N VAL A 707 -6.46 -26.77 -23.80
CA VAL A 707 -6.84 -27.28 -25.12
C VAL A 707 -8.38 -27.29 -25.22
N PRO A 708 -8.98 -26.57 -26.18
CA PRO A 708 -10.43 -26.55 -26.35
C PRO A 708 -10.98 -27.97 -26.63
N GLY A 709 -12.13 -28.29 -26.03
CA GLY A 709 -12.75 -29.60 -26.08
C GLY A 709 -12.14 -30.61 -25.10
N GLU A 710 -11.08 -30.27 -24.38
CA GLU A 710 -10.48 -31.14 -23.36
C GLU A 710 -11.44 -31.33 -22.20
N ARG A 711 -11.69 -32.62 -21.84
CA ARG A 711 -12.54 -33.00 -20.71
C ARG A 711 -11.71 -33.67 -19.65
N ARG A 712 -11.77 -33.15 -18.42
CA ARG A 712 -11.08 -33.75 -17.27
C ARG A 712 -12.04 -34.04 -16.12
N ARG A 713 -11.62 -34.96 -15.24
CA ARG A 713 -12.36 -35.31 -14.05
C ARG A 713 -11.43 -35.42 -12.85
N LEU A 714 -11.89 -34.91 -11.71
CA LEU A 714 -11.18 -34.97 -10.44
C LEU A 714 -12.18 -35.21 -9.30
N GLY A 715 -12.28 -36.46 -8.85
CA GLY A 715 -13.30 -36.90 -7.88
C GLY A 715 -14.73 -36.59 -8.35
N PRO A 716 -15.53 -35.84 -7.60
CA PRO A 716 -16.89 -35.45 -7.97
C PRO A 716 -16.96 -34.31 -9.00
N LEU A 717 -15.83 -33.71 -9.33
CA LEU A 717 -15.71 -32.58 -10.23
C LEU A 717 -15.39 -33.07 -11.64
N SER A 718 -16.07 -32.55 -12.66
CA SER A 718 -15.69 -32.69 -14.06
C SER A 718 -15.81 -31.33 -14.76
N TRP A 719 -14.95 -31.09 -15.71
CA TRP A 719 -14.97 -29.83 -16.49
C TRP A 719 -14.54 -30.06 -17.93
N GLU A 720 -14.93 -29.14 -18.76
CA GLU A 720 -14.63 -29.07 -20.17
C GLU A 720 -14.10 -27.67 -20.49
N VAL A 721 -13.01 -27.60 -21.24
CA VAL A 721 -12.46 -26.35 -21.76
C VAL A 721 -13.22 -25.99 -23.02
N LEU A 722 -13.97 -24.88 -23.01
CA LEU A 722 -14.76 -24.44 -24.17
C LEU A 722 -14.02 -23.41 -25.03
N TRP A 723 -13.11 -22.65 -24.44
CA TRP A 723 -12.42 -21.51 -25.05
C TRP A 723 -11.00 -21.34 -24.46
N PRO A 724 -9.99 -20.80 -25.15
CA PRO A 724 -9.98 -20.18 -26.48
C PRO A 724 -9.92 -21.23 -27.62
N PRO A 725 -10.22 -20.84 -28.90
CA PRO A 725 -10.14 -21.78 -30.05
C PRO A 725 -8.69 -22.22 -30.28
N ALA A 726 -8.52 -23.41 -30.90
CA ALA A 726 -7.20 -24.04 -31.07
C ALA A 726 -6.23 -23.25 -31.96
N THR A 727 -6.75 -22.39 -32.85
CA THR A 727 -5.95 -21.61 -33.78
C THR A 727 -5.60 -20.26 -33.19
N ALA A 728 -4.30 -19.98 -33.05
CA ALA A 728 -3.76 -18.73 -32.53
C ALA A 728 -4.06 -17.50 -33.44
N PHE A 729 -4.64 -17.71 -34.60
CA PHE A 729 -5.01 -16.71 -35.60
C PHE A 729 -6.53 -16.55 -35.78
N ALA A 730 -7.31 -16.91 -34.76
CA ALA A 730 -8.73 -16.57 -34.81
C ALA A 730 -8.86 -15.03 -34.76
N PRO A 731 -9.50 -14.39 -35.76
CA PRO A 731 -9.61 -12.94 -35.81
C PRO A 731 -10.45 -12.31 -34.71
N VAL A 732 -10.86 -13.12 -33.74
CA VAL A 732 -11.71 -12.78 -32.59
C VAL A 732 -10.91 -12.54 -31.31
N LEU A 733 -9.58 -12.84 -31.26
CA LEU A 733 -8.74 -12.61 -30.10
C LEU A 733 -8.12 -11.22 -30.19
N ASP A 734 -8.86 -10.22 -29.74
CA ASP A 734 -8.41 -8.82 -29.70
C ASP A 734 -7.88 -8.46 -28.30
N GLY A 735 -6.98 -9.30 -27.78
CA GLY A 735 -6.32 -9.04 -26.51
C GLY A 735 -6.39 -10.20 -25.49
N PRO A 736 -5.77 -9.99 -24.33
CA PRO A 736 -5.68 -11.02 -23.27
C PRO A 736 -7.03 -11.49 -22.73
N ASN A 737 -8.00 -10.58 -22.59
CA ASN A 737 -9.34 -10.89 -22.11
C ASN A 737 -10.04 -11.91 -23.00
N ASP A 738 -9.98 -11.71 -24.32
CA ASP A 738 -10.62 -12.60 -25.29
C ASP A 738 -9.97 -13.98 -25.40
N ALA A 739 -8.75 -14.10 -24.86
CA ALA A 739 -8.05 -15.39 -24.73
C ALA A 739 -8.31 -16.10 -23.38
N SER A 740 -9.26 -15.64 -22.57
CA SER A 740 -9.59 -16.26 -21.26
C SER A 740 -10.03 -17.72 -21.41
N VAL A 741 -9.42 -18.62 -20.64
CA VAL A 741 -9.85 -20.01 -20.56
C VAL A 741 -11.24 -20.08 -19.95
N THR A 742 -12.21 -20.53 -20.74
CA THR A 742 -13.61 -20.69 -20.33
C THR A 742 -13.88 -22.16 -19.99
N LEU A 743 -14.42 -22.39 -18.80
CA LEU A 743 -14.69 -23.73 -18.28
C LEU A 743 -16.19 -23.97 -18.07
N LEU A 744 -16.68 -25.09 -18.61
CA LEU A 744 -17.97 -25.65 -18.26
C LEU A 744 -17.78 -26.73 -17.20
N VAL A 745 -18.16 -26.43 -15.96
CA VAL A 745 -17.90 -27.27 -14.79
C VAL A 745 -19.18 -27.96 -14.34
N ARG A 746 -19.07 -29.25 -13.99
CA ARG A 746 -20.17 -30.02 -13.39
C ARG A 746 -19.74 -30.61 -12.05
N THR A 747 -20.54 -30.37 -11.03
CA THR A 747 -20.28 -30.85 -9.66
C THR A 747 -21.61 -31.00 -8.89
N GLY A 748 -21.82 -32.13 -8.26
CA GLY A 748 -23.04 -32.39 -7.48
C GLY A 748 -24.34 -32.19 -8.25
N GLY A 749 -24.33 -32.42 -9.57
CA GLY A 749 -25.45 -32.21 -10.49
C GLY A 749 -25.60 -30.73 -10.96
N LEU A 750 -24.90 -29.80 -10.35
CA LEU A 750 -24.86 -28.36 -10.76
C LEU A 750 -23.99 -28.20 -12.00
N THR A 751 -24.41 -27.28 -12.88
CA THR A 751 -23.66 -26.83 -14.05
C THR A 751 -23.24 -25.37 -13.83
N LEU A 752 -21.93 -25.14 -13.82
CA LEU A 752 -21.33 -23.81 -13.66
C LEU A 752 -20.62 -23.45 -14.96
N LEU A 753 -20.78 -22.21 -15.43
CA LEU A 753 -20.00 -21.65 -16.52
C LEU A 753 -19.09 -20.52 -15.98
N LEU A 754 -17.79 -20.67 -16.23
CA LEU A 754 -16.76 -19.73 -15.80
C LEU A 754 -16.21 -19.06 -17.05
N LEU A 755 -16.57 -17.78 -17.31
CA LEU A 755 -16.25 -17.06 -18.53
C LEU A 755 -14.88 -16.36 -18.52
N GLY A 756 -14.19 -16.34 -17.36
CA GLY A 756 -13.03 -15.44 -17.22
C GLY A 756 -13.42 -13.99 -17.48
N ASP A 757 -12.65 -13.30 -18.32
CA ASP A 757 -12.87 -11.90 -18.66
C ASP A 757 -13.25 -11.68 -20.13
N LEU A 758 -13.85 -12.69 -20.77
CA LEU A 758 -14.28 -12.62 -22.18
C LEU A 758 -15.06 -11.33 -22.46
N GLU A 759 -14.71 -10.65 -23.54
CA GLU A 759 -15.42 -9.47 -24.04
C GLU A 759 -16.48 -9.85 -25.10
N PRO A 760 -17.39 -8.94 -25.49
CA PRO A 760 -18.51 -9.29 -26.35
C PRO A 760 -18.15 -10.02 -27.65
N PRO A 761 -17.08 -9.69 -28.39
CA PRO A 761 -16.72 -10.44 -29.59
C PRO A 761 -16.41 -11.91 -29.32
N ALA A 762 -15.63 -12.18 -28.26
CA ALA A 762 -15.31 -13.56 -27.86
C ALA A 762 -16.52 -14.28 -27.26
N GLN A 763 -17.40 -13.57 -26.53
CA GLN A 763 -18.67 -14.12 -26.03
C GLN A 763 -19.59 -14.57 -27.16
N GLN A 764 -19.69 -13.80 -28.24
CA GLN A 764 -20.46 -14.15 -29.44
C GLN A 764 -19.86 -15.34 -30.17
N ALA A 765 -18.53 -15.36 -30.34
CA ALA A 765 -17.83 -16.48 -30.95
C ALA A 765 -17.96 -17.76 -30.13
N LEU A 766 -17.90 -17.70 -28.81
CA LEU A 766 -18.16 -18.80 -27.89
C LEU A 766 -19.58 -19.36 -28.11
N LEU A 767 -20.59 -18.49 -28.17
CA LEU A 767 -21.98 -18.91 -28.42
C LEU A 767 -22.16 -19.53 -29.82
N ALA A 768 -21.48 -19.02 -30.82
CA ALA A 768 -21.50 -19.57 -32.19
C ALA A 768 -20.82 -20.96 -32.24
N ALA A 769 -19.71 -21.14 -31.53
CA ALA A 769 -18.99 -22.41 -31.46
C ALA A 769 -19.74 -23.47 -30.62
N HIS A 770 -20.53 -23.04 -29.64
CA HIS A 770 -21.24 -23.90 -28.69
C HIS A 770 -22.74 -23.53 -28.64
N PRO A 771 -23.50 -23.77 -29.72
CA PRO A 771 -24.95 -23.45 -29.78
C PRO A 771 -25.76 -24.27 -28.75
N GLU A 772 -25.22 -25.39 -28.24
CA GLU A 772 -25.81 -26.20 -27.20
C GLU A 772 -25.77 -25.55 -25.80
N LEU A 773 -24.96 -24.53 -25.58
CA LEU A 773 -24.91 -23.83 -24.31
C LEU A 773 -26.25 -23.18 -24.01
N ALA A 774 -26.96 -23.71 -23.03
CA ALA A 774 -28.22 -23.16 -22.57
C ALA A 774 -28.48 -23.56 -21.12
N GLY A 775 -29.06 -22.63 -20.33
CA GLY A 775 -29.60 -22.93 -19.00
C GLY A 775 -28.57 -23.44 -18.01
N VAL A 776 -27.60 -22.61 -17.58
CA VAL A 776 -26.64 -22.94 -16.52
C VAL A 776 -27.22 -22.62 -15.14
N ASP A 777 -26.86 -23.43 -14.12
CA ASP A 777 -27.30 -23.13 -12.73
C ASP A 777 -26.56 -21.91 -12.17
N VAL A 778 -25.25 -21.83 -12.43
CA VAL A 778 -24.37 -20.77 -11.90
C VAL A 778 -23.52 -20.20 -13.01
N LEU A 779 -23.46 -18.89 -13.11
CA LEU A 779 -22.62 -18.14 -14.04
C LEU A 779 -21.61 -17.29 -13.25
N LYS A 780 -20.30 -17.46 -13.50
CA LYS A 780 -19.32 -16.42 -13.20
C LYS A 780 -19.39 -15.39 -14.34
N VAL A 781 -19.87 -14.21 -14.03
CA VAL A 781 -20.05 -13.12 -15.00
C VAL A 781 -18.70 -12.66 -15.53
N ALA A 782 -18.60 -12.48 -16.84
CA ALA A 782 -17.37 -12.07 -17.48
C ALA A 782 -16.88 -10.69 -16.99
N HIS A 783 -15.57 -10.50 -16.97
CA HIS A 783 -14.87 -9.25 -16.76
C HIS A 783 -15.43 -8.45 -15.56
N HIS A 784 -15.50 -9.11 -14.41
CA HIS A 784 -15.95 -8.57 -13.10
C HIS A 784 -17.30 -7.86 -13.16
N GLY A 785 -18.18 -8.26 -14.08
CA GLY A 785 -19.46 -7.59 -14.31
C GLY A 785 -19.34 -6.25 -15.00
N SER A 786 -18.39 -6.12 -15.95
CA SER A 786 -18.24 -4.93 -16.81
C SER A 786 -19.54 -4.57 -17.49
N ALA A 787 -19.60 -3.34 -17.98
CA ALA A 787 -20.75 -2.86 -18.76
C ALA A 787 -20.87 -3.54 -20.13
N HIS A 788 -19.79 -4.12 -20.63
CA HIS A 788 -19.68 -4.77 -21.94
C HIS A 788 -19.94 -6.27 -21.77
N GLN A 789 -21.17 -6.67 -22.03
CA GLN A 789 -21.64 -8.07 -22.02
C GLN A 789 -22.41 -8.32 -23.30
N ASP A 790 -22.39 -9.55 -23.80
CA ASP A 790 -23.21 -9.97 -24.95
C ASP A 790 -24.61 -10.37 -24.47
N PRO A 791 -25.66 -9.59 -24.81
CA PRO A 791 -27.03 -9.91 -24.37
C PRO A 791 -27.57 -11.25 -24.86
N PRO A 792 -27.33 -11.68 -26.12
CA PRO A 792 -27.69 -13.01 -26.61
C PRO A 792 -27.13 -14.14 -25.75
N LEU A 793 -25.83 -14.12 -25.44
CA LEU A 793 -25.21 -15.13 -24.57
C LEU A 793 -25.86 -15.14 -23.18
N MET A 794 -25.96 -13.95 -22.54
CA MET A 794 -26.58 -13.83 -21.21
C MET A 794 -28.01 -14.39 -21.21
N HIS A 795 -28.79 -14.10 -22.22
CA HIS A 795 -30.16 -14.57 -22.34
C HIS A 795 -30.24 -16.09 -22.55
N ARG A 796 -29.34 -16.63 -23.36
CA ARG A 796 -29.27 -18.08 -23.63
C ARG A 796 -28.87 -18.86 -22.37
N LEU A 797 -27.93 -18.34 -21.59
CA LEU A 797 -27.47 -18.99 -20.35
C LEU A 797 -28.53 -18.95 -19.25
N SER A 798 -29.30 -17.86 -19.14
CA SER A 798 -30.39 -17.67 -18.15
C SER A 798 -30.03 -18.25 -16.77
N PRO A 799 -28.93 -17.78 -16.11
CA PRO A 799 -28.43 -18.40 -14.89
C PRO A 799 -29.39 -18.17 -13.72
N ARG A 800 -29.50 -19.15 -12.82
CA ARG A 800 -30.23 -18.99 -11.56
C ARG A 800 -29.45 -18.15 -10.55
N LEU A 801 -28.12 -18.30 -10.58
CA LEU A 801 -27.19 -17.57 -9.74
C LEU A 801 -26.07 -16.97 -10.61
N ALA A 802 -25.90 -15.68 -10.54
CA ALA A 802 -24.81 -14.94 -11.18
C ALA A 802 -23.82 -14.48 -10.10
N LEU A 803 -22.55 -14.80 -10.28
CA LEU A 803 -21.47 -14.48 -9.38
C LEU A 803 -20.58 -13.40 -10.00
N ILE A 804 -20.33 -12.35 -9.28
CA ILE A 804 -19.45 -11.27 -9.70
C ILE A 804 -18.31 -11.14 -8.68
N SER A 805 -17.10 -11.43 -9.13
CA SER A 805 -15.89 -11.21 -8.36
C SER A 805 -15.36 -9.81 -8.64
N CYS A 806 -15.36 -8.94 -7.66
CA CYS A 806 -14.97 -7.52 -7.79
C CYS A 806 -14.55 -6.93 -6.44
N GLY A 807 -13.73 -5.88 -6.47
CA GLY A 807 -13.26 -5.20 -5.27
C GLY A 807 -14.13 -3.99 -4.89
N ALA A 808 -14.28 -3.72 -3.58
CA ALA A 808 -15.06 -2.60 -3.06
C ALA A 808 -14.57 -1.22 -3.53
N ASP A 809 -13.25 -1.06 -3.65
CA ASP A 809 -12.61 0.22 -4.01
C ASP A 809 -12.08 0.22 -5.45
N ASN A 810 -12.74 -0.50 -6.38
CA ASN A 810 -12.26 -0.53 -7.76
C ASN A 810 -12.59 0.77 -8.53
N PRO A 811 -11.61 1.30 -9.28
CA PRO A 811 -11.80 2.55 -10.02
C PRO A 811 -12.52 2.38 -11.38
N TYR A 812 -12.88 1.15 -11.77
CA TYR A 812 -13.43 0.84 -13.10
C TYR A 812 -14.95 0.95 -13.15
N GLY A 813 -15.60 1.14 -11.99
CA GLY A 813 -17.04 1.15 -11.88
C GLY A 813 -17.68 -0.23 -12.10
N HIS A 814 -16.92 -1.31 -11.89
CA HIS A 814 -17.42 -2.69 -11.89
C HIS A 814 -17.92 -3.07 -10.50
N PRO A 815 -19.04 -3.83 -10.41
CA PRO A 815 -19.89 -4.25 -11.50
C PRO A 815 -20.77 -3.11 -12.00
N ALA A 816 -20.99 -3.04 -13.31
CA ALA A 816 -21.83 -2.01 -13.92
C ALA A 816 -23.31 -2.19 -13.51
N PRO A 817 -24.00 -1.13 -13.11
CA PRO A 817 -25.41 -1.21 -12.70
C PRO A 817 -26.32 -1.83 -13.79
N ARG A 818 -26.04 -1.54 -15.07
CA ARG A 818 -26.80 -2.10 -16.19
C ARG A 818 -26.66 -3.63 -16.30
N THR A 819 -25.47 -4.19 -16.03
CA THR A 819 -25.22 -5.63 -16.05
C THR A 819 -25.95 -6.33 -14.91
N ILE A 820 -25.91 -5.75 -13.71
CA ILE A 820 -26.67 -6.26 -12.55
C ILE A 820 -28.20 -6.22 -12.85
N ALA A 821 -28.69 -5.12 -13.43
CA ALA A 821 -30.11 -4.98 -13.76
C ALA A 821 -30.56 -5.99 -14.81
N ALA A 822 -29.77 -6.22 -15.86
CA ALA A 822 -30.06 -7.19 -16.91
C ALA A 822 -30.10 -8.62 -16.36
N LEU A 823 -29.15 -9.04 -15.54
CA LEU A 823 -29.14 -10.36 -14.90
C LEU A 823 -30.35 -10.56 -13.97
N ARG A 824 -30.70 -9.55 -13.19
CA ARG A 824 -31.88 -9.59 -12.31
C ARG A 824 -33.21 -9.64 -13.11
N ALA A 825 -33.29 -8.91 -14.21
CA ALA A 825 -34.45 -8.94 -15.10
C ALA A 825 -34.69 -10.32 -15.72
N GLN A 826 -33.61 -11.10 -15.91
CA GLN A 826 -33.67 -12.51 -16.36
C GLN A 826 -34.01 -13.49 -15.23
N GLY A 827 -34.20 -13.02 -13.99
CA GLY A 827 -34.51 -13.85 -12.84
C GLY A 827 -33.29 -14.38 -12.08
N ALA A 828 -32.06 -14.00 -12.47
CA ALA A 828 -30.86 -14.40 -11.76
C ALA A 828 -30.75 -13.71 -10.40
N ARG A 829 -30.36 -14.48 -9.38
CA ARG A 829 -29.86 -13.90 -8.15
C ARG A 829 -28.42 -13.50 -8.34
N VAL A 830 -28.09 -12.22 -8.12
CA VAL A 830 -26.74 -11.68 -8.29
C VAL A 830 -26.08 -11.54 -6.94
N LEU A 831 -24.92 -12.21 -6.74
CA LEU A 831 -24.06 -12.09 -5.57
C LEU A 831 -22.70 -11.50 -6.00
N ARG A 832 -22.11 -10.67 -5.12
CA ARG A 832 -20.92 -9.87 -5.42
C ARG A 832 -19.93 -9.92 -4.27
N THR A 833 -18.65 -10.14 -4.55
CA THR A 833 -17.62 -10.24 -3.49
C THR A 833 -17.38 -8.92 -2.75
N ASP A 834 -17.56 -7.77 -3.40
CA ASP A 834 -17.38 -6.43 -2.78
C ASP A 834 -18.42 -6.10 -1.68
N THR A 835 -19.60 -6.72 -1.73
CA THR A 835 -20.68 -6.51 -0.74
C THR A 835 -20.94 -7.74 0.11
N ASP A 836 -20.77 -8.93 -0.45
CA ASP A 836 -21.16 -10.19 0.17
C ASP A 836 -19.95 -10.97 0.74
N GLY A 837 -18.69 -10.47 0.51
CA GLY A 837 -17.48 -11.17 0.88
C GLY A 837 -17.25 -12.45 0.07
N ALA A 838 -16.55 -13.44 0.62
CA ALA A 838 -16.40 -14.73 -0.04
C ALA A 838 -17.75 -15.47 -0.11
N ILE A 839 -18.02 -16.10 -1.27
CA ILE A 839 -19.32 -16.71 -1.60
C ILE A 839 -19.13 -18.19 -1.82
N ALA A 840 -19.73 -19.04 -0.97
CA ALA A 840 -19.75 -20.50 -1.11
C ALA A 840 -21.06 -20.97 -1.72
N ILE A 841 -20.98 -21.85 -2.72
CA ILE A 841 -22.09 -22.48 -3.42
C ILE A 841 -22.30 -23.89 -2.87
N LEU A 842 -23.54 -24.21 -2.57
CA LEU A 842 -23.95 -25.48 -1.98
C LEU A 842 -25.18 -26.08 -2.70
N GLY A 843 -25.40 -27.34 -2.42
CA GLY A 843 -26.66 -28.04 -2.78
C GLY A 843 -26.58 -28.77 -4.09
N THR A 844 -27.75 -28.97 -4.66
CA THR A 844 -28.05 -29.68 -5.90
C THR A 844 -28.91 -28.79 -6.80
N PRO A 845 -29.16 -29.15 -8.06
CA PRO A 845 -30.01 -28.37 -8.95
C PRO A 845 -31.37 -27.99 -8.36
N ASP A 846 -31.99 -28.89 -7.58
CA ASP A 846 -33.28 -28.62 -6.98
C ASP A 846 -33.20 -27.72 -5.73
N ARG A 847 -32.05 -27.68 -5.07
CA ARG A 847 -31.80 -26.92 -3.82
C ARG A 847 -30.48 -26.16 -3.88
N LEU A 848 -30.37 -25.25 -4.86
CA LEU A 848 -29.22 -24.41 -4.98
C LEU A 848 -29.23 -23.37 -3.83
N ALA A 849 -28.13 -23.29 -3.09
CA ALA A 849 -27.96 -22.35 -1.98
C ALA A 849 -26.58 -21.68 -2.05
N ALA A 850 -26.46 -20.50 -1.45
CA ALA A 850 -25.20 -19.80 -1.29
C ALA A 850 -25.06 -19.27 0.14
N THR A 851 -23.84 -19.35 0.67
CA THR A 851 -23.45 -18.76 1.96
C THR A 851 -22.34 -17.74 1.73
N MET A 852 -22.35 -16.64 2.47
CA MET A 852 -21.47 -15.50 2.27
C MET A 852 -20.78 -15.15 3.59
N THR A 853 -19.60 -14.52 3.51
CA THR A 853 -18.83 -14.06 4.71
C THR A 853 -19.01 -12.58 5.01
N GLY A 854 -19.63 -11.79 4.12
CA GLY A 854 -19.81 -10.35 4.28
C GLY A 854 -20.87 -9.98 5.33
N PRO A 855 -21.01 -8.70 5.68
CA PRO A 855 -21.93 -8.22 6.72
C PRO A 855 -23.41 -8.52 6.43
N THR A 856 -23.77 -8.79 5.19
CA THR A 856 -25.10 -9.27 4.75
C THR A 856 -25.36 -10.75 5.06
N ALA A 857 -24.38 -11.48 5.54
CA ALA A 857 -24.42 -12.93 5.77
C ALA A 857 -25.42 -13.38 6.86
N ALA A 858 -25.87 -12.48 7.70
CA ALA A 858 -26.68 -12.83 8.89
C ALA A 858 -28.15 -13.22 8.58
N THR A 859 -28.63 -13.20 7.33
CA THR A 859 -30.08 -13.28 7.08
C THR A 859 -30.55 -14.19 5.96
N MET A 860 -29.72 -14.97 5.26
CA MET A 860 -30.19 -15.66 4.04
C MET A 860 -29.73 -17.11 3.86
N THR A 861 -30.26 -18.02 4.68
CA THR A 861 -30.45 -19.44 4.31
C THR A 861 -31.84 -19.60 3.68
N GLY A 862 -32.02 -19.14 2.45
CA GLY A 862 -33.27 -19.28 1.70
C GLY A 862 -33.10 -20.31 0.58
N SER A 863 -33.94 -21.38 0.59
CA SER A 863 -34.03 -22.34 -0.51
C SER A 863 -34.47 -21.67 -1.80
N MET A 864 -33.67 -21.75 -2.87
CA MET A 864 -34.04 -21.24 -4.21
C MET A 864 -34.83 -22.32 -4.96
N THR A 865 -36.13 -22.40 -4.74
CA THR A 865 -37.04 -23.25 -5.54
C THR A 865 -37.57 -22.42 -6.73
N GLY A 866 -36.85 -22.50 -7.87
CA GLY A 866 -37.33 -22.00 -9.14
C GLY A 866 -37.74 -23.17 -10.07
N ARG A 867 -39.01 -23.19 -10.47
CA ARG A 867 -39.50 -24.13 -11.46
C ARG A 867 -38.80 -23.96 -12.80
N ARG A 868 -38.18 -25.01 -13.33
CA ARG A 868 -37.81 -25.12 -14.75
C ARG A 868 -39.11 -25.16 -15.58
N THR A 869 -39.51 -24.09 -16.22
CA THR A 869 -40.46 -24.14 -17.35
C THR A 869 -39.68 -24.54 -18.58
N ALA A 870 -39.76 -25.82 -18.91
CA ALA A 870 -39.33 -26.32 -20.21
C ALA A 870 -40.17 -25.60 -21.31
N ALA A 871 -39.58 -24.79 -22.14
CA ALA A 871 -40.21 -24.29 -23.35
C ALA A 871 -40.39 -25.46 -24.32
N ARG A 872 -41.63 -25.93 -24.44
CA ARG A 872 -42.05 -26.80 -25.56
C ARG A 872 -42.32 -25.90 -26.75
N LEU A 873 -41.69 -26.26 -27.87
CA LEU A 873 -42.01 -25.71 -29.20
C LEU A 873 -43.48 -25.99 -29.55
N PRO A 874 -44.21 -25.09 -30.22
CA PRO A 874 -45.60 -25.27 -30.57
C PRO A 874 -45.72 -26.22 -31.76
N GLY A 875 -46.44 -27.35 -31.54
CA GLY A 875 -47.00 -28.20 -32.59
C GLY A 875 -48.49 -27.96 -32.67
N ASP A 876 -48.96 -27.83 -33.88
CA ASP A 876 -50.33 -27.62 -34.34
C ASP A 876 -51.44 -28.45 -33.70
N GLY A 877 -52.64 -27.84 -33.62
CA GLY A 877 -53.89 -28.54 -33.87
C GLY A 877 -54.95 -28.57 -32.78
N GLY A 878 -56.04 -27.76 -32.94
CA GLY A 878 -57.38 -28.30 -32.76
C GLY A 878 -58.18 -28.03 -31.49
N GLY A 879 -59.05 -27.07 -31.59
CA GLY A 879 -60.46 -27.17 -31.27
C GLY A 879 -60.99 -27.38 -29.86
N GLY A 880 -61.88 -26.45 -29.36
CA GLY A 880 -62.89 -26.87 -28.39
C GLY A 880 -63.35 -25.81 -27.34
N ARG A 881 -64.33 -25.11 -27.67
CA ARG A 881 -65.39 -24.39 -26.89
C ARG A 881 -65.50 -24.63 -25.40
N GLY A 882 -65.70 -23.54 -24.61
CA GLY A 882 -66.74 -23.64 -23.59
C GLY A 882 -66.62 -22.79 -22.29
N ARG A 883 -67.40 -21.70 -22.22
CA ARG A 883 -68.10 -21.13 -21.09
C ARG A 883 -67.41 -20.34 -19.98
N ARG A 884 -67.66 -19.09 -20.04
CA ARG A 884 -68.13 -18.10 -19.04
C ARG A 884 -68.19 -18.53 -17.57
N ARG A 885 -67.62 -17.72 -16.69
CA ARG A 885 -68.41 -16.98 -15.66
C ARG A 885 -67.59 -15.79 -15.10
N ARG A 886 -68.32 -14.66 -15.00
CA ARG A 886 -68.01 -13.33 -14.38
C ARG A 886 -67.94 -13.48 -12.86
N HIS A 887 -67.11 -12.68 -12.23
CA HIS A 887 -67.47 -11.80 -11.11
C HIS A 887 -66.29 -10.86 -10.88
N GLY A 888 -66.47 -9.74 -10.94
CA GLY A 888 -66.44 -8.38 -10.79
C GLY A 888 -66.32 -7.93 -9.32
N ARG A 889 -65.31 -7.11 -9.05
CA ARG A 889 -65.42 -6.06 -8.05
C ARG A 889 -64.42 -4.96 -8.31
N ARG A 890 -64.95 -3.82 -8.67
CA ARG A 890 -64.33 -2.51 -8.68
C ARG A 890 -64.03 -2.06 -7.25
N ILE A 891 -62.98 -1.21 -7.08
CA ILE A 891 -62.94 -0.01 -6.19
C ILE A 891 -61.70 0.73 -6.61
N ARG A 892 -61.86 1.75 -7.38
CA ARG A 892 -61.84 3.22 -7.18
C ARG A 892 -60.47 3.83 -6.86
N SER A 893 -60.02 4.53 -7.86
CA SER A 893 -59.12 5.67 -7.88
C SER A 893 -59.47 6.79 -6.90
N ARG A 894 -58.45 7.43 -6.35
CA ARG A 894 -58.49 8.86 -5.97
C ARG A 894 -57.12 9.47 -6.12
N THR A 895 -56.97 10.26 -7.14
CA THR A 895 -56.09 11.45 -7.17
C THR A 895 -56.76 12.56 -6.39
N PRO A 896 -56.01 13.50 -5.87
CA PRO A 896 -56.23 14.87 -6.35
C PRO A 896 -54.98 15.64 -6.79
N ALA A 897 -55.26 16.45 -7.75
CA ALA A 897 -54.41 17.45 -8.38
C ALA A 897 -54.24 18.73 -7.52
N GLY A 898 -53.18 19.45 -7.77
CA GLY A 898 -53.36 20.84 -8.02
C GLY A 898 -52.42 21.84 -7.37
N ARG A 899 -51.74 22.60 -8.25
CA ARG A 899 -51.29 24.00 -8.13
C ARG A 899 -50.14 24.26 -7.15
N GLY A 900 -49.13 24.97 -7.46
CA GLY A 900 -48.86 25.93 -8.52
C GLY A 900 -47.73 26.83 -8.10
N GLY A 901 -46.88 27.17 -9.02
CA GLY A 901 -46.31 28.51 -9.19
C GLY A 901 -45.17 28.97 -8.30
N GLY A 902 -44.08 29.37 -8.97
CA GLY A 902 -43.27 30.44 -8.42
C GLY A 902 -41.76 30.21 -8.50
N SER A 903 -41.21 30.61 -9.60
CA SER A 903 -39.83 31.01 -9.83
C SER A 903 -39.13 31.63 -8.63
N ARG A 904 -37.88 31.23 -8.37
CA ARG A 904 -36.76 32.14 -8.05
C ARG A 904 -35.43 31.38 -8.23
N SER A 905 -34.84 31.68 -9.33
CA SER A 905 -33.41 31.48 -9.64
C SER A 905 -32.57 32.54 -8.91
N ALA A 906 -31.30 32.19 -8.72
CA ALA A 906 -30.21 33.08 -8.30
C ALA A 906 -30.05 33.33 -6.80
N ALA A 907 -29.31 32.45 -6.10
CA ALA A 907 -28.37 32.80 -5.01
C ALA A 907 -27.66 31.56 -4.43
N HIS A 908 -26.86 30.84 -5.18
CA HIS A 908 -26.06 29.74 -4.62
C HIS A 908 -24.58 29.72 -5.09
N GLY A 909 -24.02 30.91 -5.30
CA GLY A 909 -22.62 31.03 -5.79
C GLY A 909 -21.59 31.61 -4.83
N ARG A 910 -21.92 32.00 -3.61
CA ARG A 910 -20.95 32.71 -2.73
C ARG A 910 -20.77 32.17 -1.30
N GLN A 911 -21.31 31.04 -0.94
CA GLN A 911 -21.15 30.49 0.42
C GLN A 911 -20.17 29.30 0.56
N MET A 912 -19.58 28.80 -0.52
CA MET A 912 -18.62 27.69 -0.43
C MET A 912 -17.15 28.08 -0.20
N ALA A 913 -16.79 29.33 -0.34
CA ALA A 913 -15.40 29.78 -0.13
C ALA A 913 -15.05 30.06 1.35
N SER A 914 -16.03 30.39 2.20
CA SER A 914 -15.81 30.68 3.63
C SER A 914 -15.78 29.43 4.53
N GLY A 915 -16.39 28.33 4.10
CA GLY A 915 -16.44 27.09 4.89
C GLY A 915 -15.14 26.25 4.90
N ARG A 916 -14.28 26.44 3.93
CA ARG A 916 -13.00 25.67 3.83
C ARG A 916 -11.88 26.28 4.66
N LEU A 917 -11.83 27.58 4.80
CA LEU A 917 -10.87 28.27 5.67
C LEU A 917 -11.15 28.01 7.17
N TRP A 918 -12.42 27.79 7.53
CA TRP A 918 -12.82 27.52 8.92
C TRP A 918 -12.49 26.07 9.38
N ARG A 919 -12.51 25.09 8.50
CA ARG A 919 -12.11 23.69 8.81
C ARG A 919 -10.60 23.52 9.00
N SER A 920 -9.80 24.26 8.27
CA SER A 920 -8.34 24.30 8.46
C SER A 920 -7.97 24.91 9.82
N ALA A 921 -8.68 25.95 10.26
CA ALA A 921 -8.45 26.59 11.56
C ALA A 921 -8.92 25.73 12.75
N GLN A 922 -9.96 24.90 12.57
CA GLN A 922 -10.43 24.01 13.63
C GLN A 922 -9.49 22.83 13.92
N GLY A 923 -8.80 22.28 12.91
CA GLY A 923 -7.77 21.24 13.09
C GLY A 923 -6.59 21.74 13.92
N THR A 924 -6.14 22.95 13.65
CA THR A 924 -5.04 23.60 14.38
C THR A 924 -5.44 23.97 15.81
N CYS A 925 -6.69 24.40 16.00
CA CYS A 925 -7.22 24.77 17.31
C CYS A 925 -7.43 23.54 18.23
N LEU A 926 -7.82 22.39 17.67
CA LEU A 926 -7.96 21.13 18.44
C LEU A 926 -6.58 20.58 18.88
N TYR A 927 -5.57 20.71 18.04
CA TYR A 927 -4.20 20.28 18.36
C TYR A 927 -3.57 21.17 19.46
N ILE A 928 -3.79 22.47 19.39
CA ILE A 928 -3.39 23.43 20.43
C ILE A 928 -4.16 23.14 21.73
N ARG A 929 -5.44 22.78 21.67
CA ARG A 929 -6.25 22.44 22.85
C ARG A 929 -5.78 21.14 23.54
N MET A 930 -5.37 20.11 22.78
CA MET A 930 -4.79 18.88 23.34
C MET A 930 -3.41 19.11 23.98
N MET A 931 -2.55 19.96 23.38
CA MET A 931 -1.31 20.39 23.99
C MET A 931 -1.54 21.16 25.30
N PHE A 932 -2.61 21.97 25.35
CA PHE A 932 -2.96 22.76 26.53
C PHE A 932 -3.43 21.91 27.71
N PHE A 933 -4.21 20.86 27.44
CA PHE A 933 -4.67 19.96 28.50
C PHE A 933 -3.51 19.23 29.18
N ALA A 934 -2.51 18.80 28.41
CA ALA A 934 -1.30 18.16 28.90
C ALA A 934 -0.40 19.11 29.72
N VAL A 935 -0.35 20.40 29.36
CA VAL A 935 0.44 21.43 30.09
C VAL A 935 -0.29 21.90 31.36
N SER A 936 -1.61 22.03 31.34
CA SER A 936 -2.46 22.45 32.48
C SER A 936 -2.46 21.42 33.61
N GLU A 937 -2.54 20.11 33.30
CA GLU A 937 -2.45 19.05 34.33
C GLU A 937 -1.05 18.97 34.97
N SER A 938 0.01 19.26 34.22
CA SER A 938 1.37 19.32 34.75
C SER A 938 1.59 20.48 35.75
N MET A 939 0.86 21.58 35.57
CA MET A 939 0.93 22.73 36.50
C MET A 939 0.10 22.49 37.77
N ASN A 940 -1.01 21.75 37.68
CA ASN A 940 -1.84 21.40 38.84
C ASN A 940 -1.20 20.31 39.77
N ALA A 941 -0.35 19.43 39.20
CA ALA A 941 0.38 18.42 39.99
C ALA A 941 1.50 19.01 40.87
N ARG A 942 1.90 20.28 40.70
CA ARG A 942 2.92 20.94 41.50
C ARG A 942 2.40 21.60 42.78
N ASN A 943 1.10 21.78 42.95
CA ASN A 943 0.52 22.45 44.12
C ASN A 943 0.12 21.49 45.26
N PHE A 944 0.41 20.16 45.14
CA PHE A 944 0.06 19.16 46.17
C PHE A 944 1.28 18.53 46.91
N ALA A 945 2.47 19.10 46.75
CA ALA A 945 3.67 18.58 47.39
C ALA A 945 4.41 19.63 48.24
N VAL A 946 3.70 20.36 49.08
CA VAL A 946 4.30 21.13 50.18
C VAL A 946 3.37 21.02 51.38
N SER A 947 3.58 20.05 52.20
CA SER A 947 3.34 20.08 53.63
C SER A 947 4.19 18.98 54.27
N GLU A 948 5.27 19.39 54.84
CA GLU A 948 6.01 18.66 55.87
C GLU A 948 5.17 18.48 57.15
N PRO A 949 5.54 17.51 58.00
CA PRO A 949 6.04 17.94 59.25
C PRO A 949 7.32 17.21 59.74
N SER A 950 8.02 18.03 60.48
CA SER A 950 9.21 17.86 61.28
C SER A 950 9.19 16.74 62.28
N SER A 951 10.44 16.40 62.68
CA SER A 951 10.95 15.99 63.99
C SER A 951 11.20 14.50 64.22
N GLY A 952 12.41 14.24 64.70
CA GLY A 952 12.75 13.07 65.50
C GLY A 952 14.15 12.50 65.29
N ARG A 953 15.04 12.86 66.19
CA ARG A 953 16.46 12.56 66.30
C ARG A 953 16.83 11.06 66.51
N PRO A 954 18.10 10.78 66.72
CA PRO A 954 18.89 9.72 66.13
C PRO A 954 19.20 8.58 67.07
N TYR A 955 19.78 7.48 66.63
CA TYR A 955 20.84 6.76 67.36
C TYR A 955 21.41 5.60 66.47
N VAL A 956 22.76 5.61 66.44
CA VAL A 956 23.80 4.58 66.19
C VAL A 956 23.95 4.16 64.73
#